data_cef29a1b8e212701e7e034b64ff01468
#
_entry.id   cef29a1b8e212701e7e034b64ff01468
#
_cell.length_a   1.000
_cell.length_b   1.000
_cell.length_c   1.000
_cell.angle_alpha   90.00
_cell.angle_beta   90.00
_cell.angle_gamma   90.00
#
_symmetry.space_group_name_H-M   'P 1'
#
loop_
_entity.id
_entity.type
_entity.pdbx_description
1 polymer ?
#
loop_
_entity_poly.entity_id
_entity_poly.type
_entity_poly.pdbx_seq_one_letter_code
_entity_poly.pdbx_strand_id
1 'polypeptide(L)'
;MHDNLDKTKEVQLTQDLLSDYSSARQNWAKQAVEDNEFRNGKQWTDEQVQALRKRAQEPLVVNVVYSAVEQAKAMLTANSPKFQSTARETSDGKVGRMFSDIMAYIWDNSNGNVELKQAIDDYYVKGMGAMMAYIDPDADLGSGEVKLKSIDPLELFIDPSSKDPFCRDAAHIIIGKIISETALIEHYPEFEEQIKECTETSYINTTAESRYGLRNEDVTNKRRLTGTTITGERELEVFERYTKVKSVYYKIYDPLSDDQRVLDQVQFEEYKQEPIVVLTNAEGQSVFTDKANVNTYMEIAEKIGTTYHLMLDPNSGQPVPMEGEEHQGSIPNSTSTIDVLTKATLIEDGGIMVNEVDLTQIKQIVSVGDKELFNVVLPIEEYPIIPFMNGFNRNPFPLSDVRLVKGLQEYINKIRSLIVAHASSSTNVKLLIPRGSMDKAHLEAEWGKAGTAVIEFDPELGQPIVAGPVPLPNELYKNEADAKADIERILGIYALMQGDQGAAPQTFKGTVALDEFGQRRIKSKKDDVEECINQLAKVVVGLVQYVYTGQKVMRLMQPNNRPIEIPINSPMYDSVGNEIGKINDITVGKYDVIVLSGSTLPSNRFARFEYYMQLYQAGLIDQLEVLKQTDVADMEGVLERAGQMQKMQQQMQMQAEEIKKLRGDLQTAQRESLHDRKRVEVKEFEKKLAKAEAKVEMASQLYKNRLADELKMAKQDIQEFNEPNPTREMNEEMLMLDE
;
A
#
# COMPACT_ATOMS: atom_id res chain seq x y z
N MET A 1 3.28 33.45 -29.65
CA MET A 1 2.16 34.32 -29.25
C MET A 1 0.86 33.54 -28.99
N HIS A 2 0.54 32.51 -29.77
CA HIS A 2 -0.62 31.63 -29.52
C HIS A 2 -0.44 30.78 -28.23
N ASP A 3 0.74 30.27 -27.97
CA ASP A 3 1.04 29.46 -26.77
C ASP A 3 0.79 30.19 -25.44
N ASN A 4 1.14 31.49 -25.37
CA ASN A 4 0.93 32.25 -24.12
C ASN A 4 -0.53 32.59 -23.85
N LEU A 5 -1.34 32.72 -24.90
CA LEU A 5 -2.78 32.98 -24.78
C LEU A 5 -3.55 31.75 -24.28
N ASP A 6 -3.12 30.55 -24.68
CA ASP A 6 -3.75 29.32 -24.23
C ASP A 6 -3.34 28.99 -22.79
N LYS A 7 -2.08 29.24 -22.39
CA LYS A 7 -1.60 29.11 -21.00
C LYS A 7 -2.40 30.00 -20.04
N THR A 8 -2.64 31.25 -20.39
CA THR A 8 -3.45 32.19 -19.58
C THR A 8 -4.89 31.69 -19.40
N LYS A 9 -5.49 31.11 -20.44
CA LYS A 9 -6.85 30.53 -20.36
C LYS A 9 -6.93 29.32 -19.45
N GLU A 10 -5.92 28.43 -19.48
CA GLU A 10 -5.87 27.25 -18.62
C GLU A 10 -5.76 27.63 -17.15
N VAL A 11 -4.95 28.64 -16.82
CA VAL A 11 -4.83 29.15 -15.45
C VAL A 11 -6.15 29.77 -14.98
N GLN A 12 -6.78 30.62 -15.83
CA GLN A 12 -8.04 31.25 -15.49
C GLN A 12 -9.15 30.19 -15.27
N LEU A 13 -9.21 29.17 -16.12
CA LEU A 13 -10.12 28.03 -15.91
C LEU A 13 -9.86 27.34 -14.59
N THR A 14 -8.60 27.15 -14.23
CA THR A 14 -8.25 26.52 -12.93
C THR A 14 -8.75 27.37 -11.76
N GLN A 15 -8.61 28.68 -11.82
CA GLN A 15 -9.07 29.61 -10.79
C GLN A 15 -10.60 29.62 -10.67
N ASP A 16 -11.31 29.66 -11.80
CA ASP A 16 -12.76 29.60 -11.81
C ASP A 16 -13.30 28.31 -11.23
N LEU A 17 -12.72 27.17 -11.62
CA LEU A 17 -13.06 25.85 -11.06
C LEU A 17 -12.77 25.77 -9.56
N LEU A 18 -11.65 26.33 -9.09
CA LEU A 18 -11.32 26.37 -7.66
C LEU A 18 -12.35 27.15 -6.86
N SER A 19 -12.82 28.29 -7.38
CA SER A 19 -13.87 29.08 -6.75
C SER A 19 -15.16 28.28 -6.60
N ASP A 20 -15.60 27.62 -7.67
CA ASP A 20 -16.83 26.85 -7.70
C ASP A 20 -16.73 25.61 -6.79
N TYR A 21 -15.64 24.85 -6.88
CA TYR A 21 -15.42 23.63 -6.08
C TYR A 21 -15.23 23.97 -4.61
N SER A 22 -14.54 25.07 -4.29
CA SER A 22 -14.40 25.57 -2.93
C SER A 22 -15.74 25.89 -2.30
N SER A 23 -16.62 26.57 -3.05
CA SER A 23 -17.97 26.90 -2.60
C SER A 23 -18.82 25.66 -2.37
N ALA A 24 -18.79 24.70 -3.29
CA ALA A 24 -19.54 23.45 -3.19
C ALA A 24 -19.13 22.59 -1.99
N ARG A 25 -17.82 22.50 -1.69
CA ARG A 25 -17.28 21.68 -0.60
C ARG A 25 -17.25 22.38 0.75
N GLN A 26 -17.53 23.68 0.85
CA GLN A 26 -17.32 24.49 2.04
C GLN A 26 -17.94 23.90 3.31
N ASN A 27 -19.18 23.40 3.24
CA ASN A 27 -19.86 22.81 4.38
C ASN A 27 -19.18 21.53 4.85
N TRP A 28 -18.78 20.68 3.92
CA TRP A 28 -18.06 19.44 4.22
C TRP A 28 -16.67 19.74 4.83
N ALA A 29 -15.93 20.67 4.27
CA ALA A 29 -14.61 21.06 4.79
C ALA A 29 -14.68 21.59 6.22
N LYS A 30 -15.66 22.45 6.54
CA LYS A 30 -15.91 22.90 7.93
C LYS A 30 -16.20 21.73 8.87
N GLN A 31 -17.07 20.80 8.43
CA GLN A 31 -17.39 19.62 9.24
C GLN A 31 -16.17 18.71 9.46
N ALA A 32 -15.38 18.48 8.42
CA ALA A 32 -14.17 17.66 8.51
C ALA A 32 -13.16 18.23 9.52
N VAL A 33 -13.00 19.55 9.54
CA VAL A 33 -12.14 20.22 10.51
C VAL A 33 -12.69 20.11 11.92
N GLU A 34 -13.97 20.40 12.12
CA GLU A 34 -14.60 20.26 13.43
C GLU A 34 -14.48 18.82 13.95
N ASP A 35 -14.67 17.82 13.10
CA ASP A 35 -14.59 16.42 13.48
C ASP A 35 -13.16 16.00 13.86
N ASN A 36 -12.17 16.54 13.17
CA ASN A 36 -10.76 16.34 13.51
C ASN A 36 -10.39 16.99 14.85
N GLU A 37 -10.81 18.24 15.08
CA GLU A 37 -10.64 18.91 16.38
C GLU A 37 -11.36 18.17 17.50
N PHE A 38 -12.57 17.70 17.24
CA PHE A 38 -13.38 16.95 18.19
C PHE A 38 -12.73 15.62 18.59
N ARG A 39 -12.22 14.86 17.59
CA ARG A 39 -11.45 13.63 17.83
C ARG A 39 -10.19 13.92 18.66
N ASN A 40 -9.53 15.05 18.45
CA ASN A 40 -8.33 15.45 19.17
C ASN A 40 -8.62 16.05 20.57
N GLY A 41 -9.87 16.06 21.03
CA GLY A 41 -10.26 16.42 22.38
C GLY A 41 -10.87 17.82 22.55
N LYS A 42 -10.95 18.64 21.50
CA LYS A 42 -11.68 19.92 21.52
C LYS A 42 -13.17 19.66 21.39
N GLN A 43 -13.78 19.12 22.47
CA GLN A 43 -15.16 18.62 22.45
C GLN A 43 -16.16 19.59 23.09
N TRP A 44 -15.71 20.72 23.58
CA TRP A 44 -16.52 21.78 24.15
C TRP A 44 -16.27 23.08 23.38
N THR A 45 -17.35 23.81 23.09
CA THR A 45 -17.22 25.18 22.58
C THR A 45 -16.87 26.13 23.70
N ASP A 46 -16.24 27.26 23.40
CA ASP A 46 -15.87 28.29 24.40
C ASP A 46 -17.09 28.79 25.17
N GLU A 47 -18.24 28.91 24.51
CA GLU A 47 -19.51 29.28 25.14
C GLU A 47 -19.99 28.23 26.16
N GLN A 48 -19.86 26.94 25.77
CA GLN A 48 -20.23 25.83 26.68
C GLN A 48 -19.29 25.77 27.88
N VAL A 49 -17.97 25.96 27.68
CA VAL A 49 -16.98 26.03 28.76
C VAL A 49 -17.34 27.16 29.75
N GLN A 50 -17.64 28.34 29.23
CA GLN A 50 -18.03 29.46 30.09
C GLN A 50 -19.36 29.19 30.83
N ALA A 51 -20.31 28.56 30.16
CA ALA A 51 -21.59 28.20 30.77
C ALA A 51 -21.45 27.16 31.87
N LEU A 52 -20.57 26.18 31.70
CA LEU A 52 -20.24 25.15 32.69
C LEU A 52 -19.52 25.77 33.88
N ARG A 53 -18.52 26.59 33.66
CA ARG A 53 -17.77 27.30 34.73
C ARG A 53 -18.66 28.21 35.57
N LYS A 54 -19.62 28.93 34.97
CA LYS A 54 -20.62 29.71 35.67
C LYS A 54 -21.48 28.88 36.62
N ARG A 55 -21.66 27.58 36.34
CA ARG A 55 -22.38 26.61 37.18
C ARG A 55 -21.48 25.84 38.12
N ALA A 56 -20.20 26.22 38.25
CA ALA A 56 -19.18 25.47 38.99
C ALA A 56 -19.05 24.01 38.53
N GLN A 57 -19.17 23.79 37.22
CA GLN A 57 -19.01 22.49 36.57
C GLN A 57 -17.71 22.53 35.73
N GLU A 58 -16.86 21.54 35.90
CA GLU A 58 -15.64 21.43 35.09
C GLU A 58 -15.98 20.81 33.73
N PRO A 59 -15.45 21.36 32.62
CA PRO A 59 -15.63 20.81 31.26
C PRO A 59 -14.76 19.58 31.05
N LEU A 60 -15.19 18.43 31.54
CA LEU A 60 -14.45 17.17 31.41
C LEU A 60 -14.64 16.57 30.02
N VAL A 61 -13.56 15.97 29.51
CA VAL A 61 -13.57 15.23 28.23
C VAL A 61 -13.14 13.79 28.51
N VAL A 62 -14.03 12.85 28.23
CA VAL A 62 -13.75 11.40 28.23
C VAL A 62 -13.77 10.93 26.79
N ASN A 63 -12.62 11.01 26.11
CA ASN A 63 -12.54 10.85 24.66
C ASN A 63 -12.65 9.38 24.23
N VAL A 64 -13.86 8.84 24.21
CA VAL A 64 -14.14 7.47 23.74
C VAL A 64 -13.98 7.37 22.22
N VAL A 65 -14.30 8.43 21.50
CA VAL A 65 -14.21 8.48 20.04
C VAL A 65 -12.79 8.27 19.57
N TYR A 66 -11.80 8.88 20.25
CA TYR A 66 -10.40 8.70 19.89
C TYR A 66 -9.98 7.23 19.92
N SER A 67 -10.26 6.54 21.03
CA SER A 67 -9.89 5.12 21.17
C SER A 67 -10.61 4.23 20.16
N ALA A 68 -11.87 4.51 19.88
CA ALA A 68 -12.67 3.74 18.93
C ALA A 68 -12.16 3.93 17.47
N VAL A 69 -11.84 5.18 17.07
CA VAL A 69 -11.30 5.46 15.73
C VAL A 69 -9.91 4.82 15.56
N GLU A 70 -9.02 4.93 16.57
CA GLU A 70 -7.69 4.30 16.52
C GLU A 70 -7.79 2.76 16.38
N GLN A 71 -8.75 2.15 17.04
CA GLN A 71 -8.97 0.72 16.94
C GLN A 71 -9.53 0.31 15.57
N ALA A 72 -10.50 1.06 15.05
CA ALA A 72 -11.04 0.84 13.70
C ALA A 72 -9.95 0.97 12.63
N LYS A 73 -9.10 1.99 12.75
CA LYS A 73 -7.93 2.19 11.90
C LYS A 73 -6.96 1.00 11.98
N ALA A 74 -6.64 0.57 13.20
CA ALA A 74 -5.75 -0.58 13.41
C ALA A 74 -6.29 -1.86 12.76
N MET A 75 -7.60 -2.09 12.80
CA MET A 75 -8.23 -3.26 12.16
C MET A 75 -8.15 -3.23 10.64
N LEU A 76 -8.38 -2.07 10.00
CA LEU A 76 -8.28 -1.93 8.54
C LEU A 76 -6.84 -2.02 8.04
N THR A 77 -5.87 -1.58 8.85
CA THR A 77 -4.45 -1.53 8.49
C THR A 77 -3.60 -2.65 9.11
N ALA A 78 -4.25 -3.66 9.71
CA ALA A 78 -3.56 -4.78 10.38
C ALA A 78 -2.69 -5.62 9.43
N ASN A 79 -3.11 -5.73 8.17
CA ASN A 79 -2.40 -6.50 7.16
C ASN A 79 -1.97 -5.57 6.02
N SER A 80 -0.72 -5.69 5.59
CA SER A 80 -0.26 -5.02 4.37
C SER A 80 -0.95 -5.62 3.14
N PRO A 81 -1.35 -4.80 2.16
CA PRO A 81 -1.91 -5.30 0.91
C PRO A 81 -0.90 -6.19 0.18
N LYS A 82 -1.39 -7.28 -0.40
CA LYS A 82 -0.58 -8.16 -1.25
C LYS A 82 -1.08 -8.01 -2.67
N PHE A 83 -0.19 -7.67 -3.57
CA PHE A 83 -0.49 -7.48 -4.99
C PHE A 83 -0.26 -8.78 -5.75
N GLN A 84 -1.23 -9.15 -6.57
CA GLN A 84 -1.09 -10.24 -7.53
C GLN A 84 -1.50 -9.73 -8.90
N SER A 85 -0.57 -9.76 -9.84
CA SER A 85 -0.84 -9.43 -11.22
C SER A 85 -1.03 -10.70 -12.04
N THR A 86 -1.99 -10.65 -12.95
CA THR A 86 -2.25 -11.68 -13.95
C THR A 86 -2.22 -11.05 -15.33
N ALA A 87 -1.47 -11.66 -16.23
CA ALA A 87 -1.49 -11.26 -17.63
C ALA A 87 -2.83 -11.63 -18.27
N ARG A 88 -3.37 -10.75 -19.12
CA ARG A 88 -4.57 -11.06 -19.91
C ARG A 88 -4.29 -12.06 -21.04
N GLU A 89 -3.05 -12.11 -21.50
CA GLU A 89 -2.60 -13.01 -22.55
C GLU A 89 -1.79 -14.17 -21.98
N THR A 90 -1.92 -15.35 -22.58
CA THR A 90 -1.37 -16.62 -22.03
C THR A 90 0.16 -16.69 -22.11
N SER A 91 0.79 -15.87 -22.95
CA SER A 91 2.25 -15.83 -23.14
C SER A 91 3.01 -15.14 -22.01
N ASP A 92 2.36 -14.23 -21.27
CA ASP A 92 3.03 -13.27 -20.39
C ASP A 92 2.96 -13.60 -18.90
N GLY A 93 2.71 -14.86 -18.55
CA GLY A 93 2.58 -15.28 -17.14
C GLY A 93 3.84 -15.03 -16.28
N LYS A 94 5.02 -14.89 -16.90
CA LYS A 94 6.26 -14.50 -16.22
C LYS A 94 6.27 -13.02 -15.87
N VAL A 95 5.92 -12.18 -16.84
CA VAL A 95 5.87 -10.71 -16.69
C VAL A 95 4.78 -10.30 -15.73
N GLY A 96 3.63 -11.01 -15.74
CA GLY A 96 2.57 -10.81 -14.74
C GLY A 96 3.08 -10.96 -13.29
N ARG A 97 3.89 -11.99 -13.00
CA ARG A 97 4.50 -12.14 -11.66
C ARG A 97 5.47 -11.00 -11.32
N MET A 98 6.21 -10.51 -12.32
CA MET A 98 7.11 -9.39 -12.11
C MET A 98 6.37 -8.11 -11.74
N PHE A 99 5.19 -7.84 -12.33
CA PHE A 99 4.37 -6.72 -11.89
C PHE A 99 3.92 -6.84 -10.44
N SER A 100 3.65 -8.05 -9.94
CA SER A 100 3.38 -8.25 -8.51
C SER A 100 4.56 -7.83 -7.65
N ASP A 101 5.75 -8.19 -8.07
CA ASP A 101 7.00 -7.87 -7.36
C ASP A 101 7.35 -6.36 -7.47
N ILE A 102 7.13 -5.75 -8.63
CA ILE A 102 7.29 -4.30 -8.84
C ILE A 102 6.32 -3.51 -7.95
N MET A 103 5.06 -3.94 -7.87
CA MET A 103 4.08 -3.32 -6.99
C MET A 103 4.48 -3.40 -5.52
N ALA A 104 4.99 -4.55 -5.07
CA ALA A 104 5.51 -4.71 -3.72
C ALA A 104 6.71 -3.77 -3.47
N TYR A 105 7.63 -3.66 -4.43
CA TYR A 105 8.76 -2.74 -4.35
C TYR A 105 8.30 -1.28 -4.21
N ILE A 106 7.38 -0.83 -5.07
CA ILE A 106 6.86 0.55 -5.03
C ILE A 106 6.16 0.82 -3.70
N TRP A 107 5.39 -0.15 -3.20
CA TRP A 107 4.72 -0.04 -1.91
C TRP A 107 5.71 0.12 -0.76
N ASP A 108 6.74 -0.70 -0.70
CA ASP A 108 7.77 -0.66 0.35
C ASP A 108 8.63 0.61 0.23
N ASN A 109 9.07 0.96 -0.98
CA ASN A 109 9.89 2.15 -1.23
C ASN A 109 9.16 3.47 -0.92
N SER A 110 7.83 3.48 -1.09
CA SER A 110 6.97 4.63 -0.76
C SER A 110 6.51 4.66 0.70
N ASN A 111 6.94 3.72 1.56
CA ASN A 111 6.35 3.52 2.89
C ASN A 111 4.82 3.37 2.85
N GLY A 112 4.29 2.64 1.89
CA GLY A 112 2.87 2.54 1.58
C GLY A 112 1.97 2.19 2.76
N ASN A 113 2.48 1.43 3.74
CA ASN A 113 1.73 1.15 4.97
C ASN A 113 1.51 2.39 5.84
N VAL A 114 2.46 3.34 5.87
CA VAL A 114 2.33 4.61 6.62
C VAL A 114 1.35 5.52 5.90
N GLU A 115 1.50 5.64 4.58
CA GLU A 115 0.62 6.44 3.74
C GLU A 115 -0.84 5.94 3.81
N LEU A 116 -1.03 4.62 3.75
CA LEU A 116 -2.35 4.02 3.90
C LEU A 116 -2.97 4.30 5.27
N LYS A 117 -2.17 4.22 6.36
CA LYS A 117 -2.66 4.55 7.71
C LYS A 117 -3.12 5.99 7.82
N GLN A 118 -2.46 6.94 7.16
CA GLN A 118 -2.88 8.34 7.12
C GLN A 118 -4.18 8.50 6.32
N ALA A 119 -4.26 7.90 5.13
CA ALA A 119 -5.48 7.93 4.33
C ALA A 119 -6.68 7.29 5.05
N ILE A 120 -6.48 6.21 5.81
CA ILE A 120 -7.52 5.57 6.61
C ILE A 120 -7.89 6.42 7.84
N ASP A 121 -6.94 7.12 8.46
CA ASP A 121 -7.25 8.08 9.53
C ASP A 121 -8.20 9.18 9.00
N ASP A 122 -7.86 9.77 7.87
CA ASP A 122 -8.69 10.77 7.21
C ASP A 122 -10.06 10.22 6.78
N TYR A 123 -10.11 8.99 6.29
CA TYR A 123 -11.35 8.29 5.94
C TYR A 123 -12.33 8.22 7.13
N TYR A 124 -11.85 7.90 8.34
CA TYR A 124 -12.69 7.83 9.54
C TYR A 124 -13.02 9.22 10.08
N VAL A 125 -12.05 10.12 10.13
CA VAL A 125 -12.16 11.41 10.83
C VAL A 125 -12.78 12.49 9.97
N LYS A 126 -12.37 12.57 8.68
CA LYS A 126 -12.85 13.59 7.72
C LYS A 126 -13.96 13.07 6.80
N GLY A 127 -14.19 11.73 6.82
CA GLY A 127 -15.14 11.05 5.93
C GLY A 127 -14.54 10.66 4.59
N MET A 128 -13.40 11.20 4.21
CA MET A 128 -12.68 10.88 2.99
C MET A 128 -11.19 10.85 3.29
N GLY A 129 -10.49 9.82 2.80
CA GLY A 129 -9.05 9.79 2.65
C GLY A 129 -8.70 9.86 1.17
N ALA A 130 -7.43 10.03 0.82
CA ALA A 130 -6.99 9.94 -0.56
C ALA A 130 -5.54 9.45 -0.65
N MET A 131 -5.25 8.65 -1.67
CA MET A 131 -3.89 8.27 -2.04
C MET A 131 -3.63 8.63 -3.50
N MET A 132 -2.39 8.95 -3.80
CA MET A 132 -1.94 9.33 -5.13
C MET A 132 -0.72 8.51 -5.53
N ALA A 133 -0.71 8.05 -6.77
CA ALA A 133 0.48 7.58 -7.45
C ALA A 133 1.07 8.73 -8.27
N TYR A 134 2.37 8.98 -8.13
CA TYR A 134 3.07 10.04 -8.84
C TYR A 134 4.47 9.60 -9.25
N ILE A 135 5.03 10.32 -10.21
CA ILE A 135 6.40 10.13 -10.68
C ILE A 135 7.28 11.12 -9.92
N ASP A 136 8.31 10.60 -9.26
CA ASP A 136 9.37 11.39 -8.65
C ASP A 136 10.55 11.46 -9.63
N PRO A 137 10.78 12.60 -10.30
CA PRO A 137 11.79 12.69 -11.35
C PRO A 137 13.21 12.66 -10.81
N ASP A 138 13.42 13.06 -9.55
CA ASP A 138 14.74 13.13 -8.92
C ASP A 138 15.23 11.76 -8.39
N ALA A 139 14.32 10.83 -8.25
CA ALA A 139 14.65 9.49 -7.77
C ALA A 139 15.47 8.71 -8.80
N ASP A 140 16.24 7.73 -8.30
CA ASP A 140 17.07 6.84 -9.10
C ASP A 140 18.02 7.59 -10.05
N LEU A 141 18.75 8.58 -9.50
CA LEU A 141 19.73 9.38 -10.24
C LEU A 141 19.13 10.15 -11.45
N GLY A 142 17.88 10.56 -11.36
CA GLY A 142 17.17 11.28 -12.41
C GLY A 142 16.50 10.38 -13.46
N SER A 143 16.48 9.07 -13.25
CA SER A 143 15.76 8.14 -14.13
C SER A 143 14.24 8.15 -13.86
N GLY A 144 13.83 8.68 -12.71
CA GLY A 144 12.45 8.73 -12.24
C GLY A 144 11.98 7.43 -11.58
N GLU A 145 11.18 7.57 -10.55
CA GLU A 145 10.52 6.44 -9.88
C GLU A 145 9.05 6.74 -9.63
N VAL A 146 8.23 5.68 -9.72
CA VAL A 146 6.82 5.76 -9.30
C VAL A 146 6.76 5.63 -7.79
N LYS A 147 6.10 6.58 -7.14
CA LYS A 147 5.89 6.62 -5.68
C LYS A 147 4.43 6.81 -5.33
N LEU A 148 4.09 6.42 -4.11
CA LEU A 148 2.77 6.58 -3.52
C LEU A 148 2.83 7.57 -2.36
N LYS A 149 1.79 8.38 -2.21
CA LYS A 149 1.61 9.26 -1.05
C LYS A 149 0.14 9.42 -0.71
N SER A 150 -0.15 9.68 0.56
CA SER A 150 -1.46 10.16 1.01
C SER A 150 -1.60 11.65 0.72
N ILE A 151 -2.82 12.08 0.45
CA ILE A 151 -3.16 13.49 0.24
C ILE A 151 -4.19 13.88 1.30
N ASP A 152 -3.99 15.02 1.96
CA ASP A 152 -5.02 15.57 2.83
C ASP A 152 -6.28 15.88 2.01
N PRO A 153 -7.44 15.29 2.31
CA PRO A 153 -8.67 15.58 1.58
C PRO A 153 -9.06 17.06 1.58
N LEU A 154 -8.56 17.83 2.55
CA LEU A 154 -8.75 19.29 2.56
C LEU A 154 -7.91 20.01 1.50
N GLU A 155 -6.91 19.35 0.90
CA GLU A 155 -6.14 19.85 -0.26
C GLU A 155 -6.75 19.45 -1.59
N LEU A 156 -7.74 18.54 -1.57
CA LEU A 156 -8.33 17.95 -2.75
C LEU A 156 -9.64 18.64 -3.11
N PHE A 157 -9.75 19.11 -4.35
CA PHE A 157 -10.94 19.72 -4.92
C PHE A 157 -11.45 18.84 -6.04
N ILE A 158 -12.55 18.15 -5.77
CA ILE A 158 -13.19 17.20 -6.70
C ILE A 158 -14.40 17.88 -7.33
N ASP A 159 -14.66 17.56 -8.58
CA ASP A 159 -15.86 17.97 -9.29
C ASP A 159 -17.13 17.59 -8.49
N PRO A 160 -17.95 18.56 -8.07
CA PRO A 160 -19.16 18.30 -7.29
C PRO A 160 -20.21 17.48 -8.03
N SER A 161 -20.13 17.38 -9.34
CA SER A 161 -21.06 16.61 -10.17
C SER A 161 -20.75 15.12 -10.21
N SER A 162 -19.57 14.70 -9.71
CA SER A 162 -19.15 13.31 -9.67
C SER A 162 -20.07 12.44 -8.85
N LYS A 163 -20.42 11.27 -9.39
CA LYS A 163 -21.29 10.24 -8.77
C LYS A 163 -20.63 8.87 -8.68
N ASP A 164 -19.37 8.77 -9.09
CA ASP A 164 -18.56 7.56 -8.99
C ASP A 164 -17.71 7.59 -7.72
N PRO A 165 -17.63 6.49 -6.94
CA PRO A 165 -16.85 6.46 -5.70
C PRO A 165 -15.35 6.71 -5.90
N PHE A 166 -14.83 6.48 -7.11
CA PHE A 166 -13.43 6.73 -7.47
C PHE A 166 -13.26 8.03 -8.28
N CYS A 167 -14.32 8.81 -8.43
CA CYS A 167 -14.32 10.05 -9.21
C CYS A 167 -13.87 9.90 -10.67
N ARG A 168 -14.09 8.73 -11.27
CA ARG A 168 -13.75 8.49 -12.69
C ARG A 168 -14.60 9.30 -13.66
N ASP A 169 -15.78 9.72 -13.25
CA ASP A 169 -16.70 10.57 -14.00
C ASP A 169 -16.45 12.07 -13.80
N ALA A 170 -15.56 12.45 -12.89
CA ALA A 170 -15.20 13.83 -12.66
C ALA A 170 -14.56 14.46 -13.91
N ALA A 171 -14.93 15.70 -14.21
CA ALA A 171 -14.30 16.45 -15.29
C ALA A 171 -12.89 16.93 -14.91
N HIS A 172 -12.74 17.37 -13.65
CA HIS A 172 -11.47 17.85 -13.13
C HIS A 172 -11.29 17.41 -11.67
N ILE A 173 -10.03 17.14 -11.31
CA ILE A 173 -9.57 16.98 -9.93
C ILE A 173 -8.41 17.94 -9.73
N ILE A 174 -8.44 18.75 -8.66
CA ILE A 174 -7.40 19.74 -8.39
C ILE A 174 -6.83 19.49 -7.00
N ILE A 175 -5.51 19.48 -6.90
CA ILE A 175 -4.78 19.48 -5.63
C ILE A 175 -4.25 20.89 -5.41
N GLY A 176 -4.56 21.48 -4.26
CA GLY A 176 -4.05 22.78 -3.86
C GLY A 176 -3.11 22.67 -2.66
N LYS A 177 -1.89 23.16 -2.80
CA LYS A 177 -0.85 23.14 -1.77
C LYS A 177 -0.34 24.56 -1.51
N ILE A 178 0.14 24.78 -0.29
CA ILE A 178 0.84 26.01 0.06
C ILE A 178 2.31 25.64 0.27
N ILE A 179 3.19 26.22 -0.52
CA ILE A 179 4.63 25.93 -0.52
C ILE A 179 5.37 27.26 -0.41
N SER A 180 6.51 27.28 0.32
CA SER A 180 7.36 28.48 0.37
C SER A 180 8.01 28.73 -0.99
N GLU A 181 8.19 30.02 -1.36
CA GLU A 181 8.80 30.40 -2.63
C GLU A 181 10.18 29.76 -2.83
N THR A 182 11.00 29.73 -1.79
CA THR A 182 12.34 29.09 -1.81
C THR A 182 12.26 27.60 -2.11
N ALA A 183 11.37 26.87 -1.45
CA ALA A 183 11.19 25.43 -1.71
C ALA A 183 10.61 25.17 -3.11
N LEU A 184 9.79 26.06 -3.61
CA LEU A 184 9.22 25.93 -4.95
C LEU A 184 10.27 26.17 -6.03
N ILE A 185 11.16 27.15 -5.86
CA ILE A 185 12.28 27.43 -6.77
C ILE A 185 13.29 26.28 -6.73
N GLU A 186 13.54 25.70 -5.55
CA GLU A 186 14.42 24.53 -5.41
C GLU A 186 13.85 23.31 -6.17
N HIS A 187 12.54 23.15 -6.15
CA HIS A 187 11.86 22.05 -6.84
C HIS A 187 11.72 22.29 -8.35
N TYR A 188 11.54 23.54 -8.77
CA TYR A 188 11.36 23.95 -10.18
C TYR A 188 12.34 25.07 -10.56
N PRO A 189 13.62 24.79 -10.64
CA PRO A 189 14.65 25.82 -10.90
C PRO A 189 14.51 26.47 -12.29
N GLU A 190 13.94 25.76 -13.26
CA GLU A 190 13.71 26.27 -14.61
C GLU A 190 12.67 27.39 -14.67
N PHE A 191 11.80 27.49 -13.67
CA PHE A 191 10.70 28.46 -13.59
C PHE A 191 10.93 29.57 -12.54
N GLU A 192 12.17 29.75 -12.07
CA GLU A 192 12.51 30.71 -11.01
C GLU A 192 12.00 32.13 -11.26
N GLU A 193 12.16 32.63 -12.50
CA GLU A 193 11.71 33.98 -12.85
C GLU A 193 10.18 34.11 -12.78
N GLN A 194 9.46 33.10 -13.29
CA GLN A 194 8.00 33.07 -13.29
C GLN A 194 7.44 32.96 -11.87
N ILE A 195 8.08 32.17 -11.00
CA ILE A 195 7.70 32.00 -9.60
C ILE A 195 7.87 33.31 -8.84
N LYS A 196 8.96 34.06 -9.06
CA LYS A 196 9.21 35.36 -8.42
C LYS A 196 8.22 36.43 -8.88
N GLU A 197 7.78 36.39 -10.12
CA GLU A 197 6.87 37.37 -10.70
C GLU A 197 5.39 37.07 -10.46
N CYS A 198 5.04 35.85 -9.98
CA CYS A 198 3.65 35.45 -9.83
C CYS A 198 2.91 36.28 -8.77
N THR A 199 1.65 36.56 -9.04
CA THR A 199 0.73 37.25 -8.10
C THR A 199 0.28 36.24 -6.99
N GLU A 200 0.23 36.73 -5.77
CA GLU A 200 -0.34 35.95 -4.68
C GLU A 200 -1.84 35.77 -4.89
N THR A 201 -2.31 34.55 -4.80
CA THR A 201 -3.73 34.19 -4.81
C THR A 201 -4.13 33.63 -3.46
N SER A 202 -5.39 33.74 -3.13
CA SER A 202 -5.91 33.41 -1.79
C SER A 202 -7.10 32.46 -1.86
N TYR A 203 -7.05 31.47 -2.78
CA TYR A 203 -8.15 30.50 -2.95
C TYR A 203 -8.22 29.44 -1.84
N ILE A 204 -7.08 29.09 -1.25
CA ILE A 204 -6.99 28.06 -0.21
C ILE A 204 -7.12 28.66 1.21
N ASN A 205 -6.99 29.96 1.35
CA ASN A 205 -6.90 30.64 2.66
C ASN A 205 -8.07 30.34 3.60
N THR A 206 -9.29 30.21 3.13
CA THR A 206 -10.44 29.84 3.97
C THR A 206 -10.36 28.43 4.52
N THR A 207 -9.65 27.53 3.83
CA THR A 207 -9.49 26.15 4.25
C THR A 207 -8.15 25.91 4.96
N ALA A 208 -7.13 26.70 4.65
CA ALA A 208 -5.85 26.68 5.32
C ALA A 208 -5.96 27.17 6.78
N GLU A 209 -6.85 28.10 7.07
CA GLU A 209 -7.16 28.48 8.47
C GLU A 209 -7.52 27.30 9.33
N SER A 210 -8.23 26.35 8.77
CA SER A 210 -8.67 25.15 9.45
C SER A 210 -7.58 24.07 9.55
N ARG A 211 -6.64 23.99 8.61
CA ARG A 211 -5.49 23.07 8.68
C ARG A 211 -4.48 23.49 9.75
N TYR A 212 -4.25 24.78 9.89
CA TYR A 212 -3.26 25.34 10.82
C TYR A 212 -3.84 25.62 12.20
N GLY A 213 -5.17 25.54 12.37
CA GLY A 213 -5.83 25.69 13.68
C GLY A 213 -5.39 24.69 14.75
N LEU A 214 -4.79 23.57 14.31
CA LEU A 214 -4.15 22.60 15.20
C LEU A 214 -2.70 22.98 15.58
N ARG A 215 -2.11 23.99 14.95
CA ARG A 215 -0.81 24.54 15.31
C ARG A 215 -1.03 25.90 15.94
N ASN A 216 -0.43 26.13 17.09
CA ASN A 216 -0.35 27.37 17.85
C ASN A 216 -1.08 28.56 17.22
N GLU A 217 -2.22 28.97 17.77
CA GLU A 217 -3.05 30.08 17.28
C GLU A 217 -2.26 31.36 16.93
N ASP A 218 -1.17 31.63 17.66
CA ASP A 218 -0.30 32.77 17.42
C ASP A 218 0.47 32.70 16.09
N VAL A 219 0.85 31.50 15.67
CA VAL A 219 1.58 31.29 14.40
C VAL A 219 0.62 31.43 13.21
N THR A 220 -0.59 30.88 13.37
CA THR A 220 -1.64 30.95 12.35
C THR A 220 -2.08 32.41 12.11
N ASN A 221 -2.23 33.18 13.18
CA ASN A 221 -2.61 34.60 13.09
C ASN A 221 -1.53 35.45 12.40
N LYS A 222 -0.25 35.16 12.61
CA LYS A 222 0.84 35.85 11.91
C LYS A 222 0.85 35.54 10.41
N ARG A 223 0.74 34.28 10.03
CA ARG A 223 0.66 33.86 8.62
C ARG A 223 -0.52 34.48 7.90
N ARG A 224 -1.67 34.52 8.57
CA ARG A 224 -2.91 35.09 8.04
C ARG A 224 -2.83 36.60 7.76
N LEU A 225 -2.05 37.33 8.57
CA LEU A 225 -1.90 38.77 8.43
C LEU A 225 -0.83 39.20 7.44
N THR A 226 0.17 38.37 7.17
CA THR A 226 1.37 38.77 6.42
C THR A 226 1.56 37.99 5.12
N GLY A 227 0.88 36.85 4.92
CA GLY A 227 1.12 35.97 3.76
C GLY A 227 2.54 35.39 3.73
N THR A 228 3.29 35.52 4.82
CA THR A 228 4.68 35.08 4.92
C THR A 228 4.88 34.07 6.06
N THR A 229 5.89 33.22 5.94
CA THR A 229 6.29 32.29 6.99
C THR A 229 6.81 33.04 8.24
N ILE A 230 7.05 32.30 9.33
CA ILE A 230 7.71 32.85 10.56
C ILE A 230 9.09 33.41 10.21
N THR A 231 9.75 32.87 9.20
CA THR A 231 11.05 33.30 8.68
C THR A 231 10.96 34.54 7.79
N GLY A 232 9.74 35.00 7.45
CA GLY A 232 9.54 36.15 6.55
C GLY A 232 9.52 35.73 5.06
N GLU A 233 9.56 34.44 4.74
CA GLU A 233 9.48 33.93 3.38
C GLU A 233 8.06 33.99 2.85
N ARG A 234 7.96 34.24 1.55
CA ARG A 234 6.68 34.28 0.82
C ARG A 234 6.15 32.85 0.64
N GLU A 235 4.87 32.65 0.93
CA GLU A 235 4.15 31.40 0.67
C GLU A 235 3.26 31.54 -0.56
N LEU A 236 3.36 30.57 -1.47
CA LEU A 236 2.63 30.56 -2.73
C LEU A 236 1.66 29.38 -2.76
N GLU A 237 0.50 29.59 -3.36
CA GLU A 237 -0.47 28.54 -3.64
C GLU A 237 -0.12 27.86 -4.97
N VAL A 238 0.11 26.56 -4.93
CA VAL A 238 0.39 25.71 -6.08
C VAL A 238 -0.83 24.84 -6.35
N PHE A 239 -1.28 24.85 -7.59
CA PHE A 239 -2.42 24.06 -8.04
C PHE A 239 -2.00 23.05 -9.09
N GLU A 240 -2.28 21.79 -8.83
CA GLU A 240 -2.12 20.68 -9.77
C GLU A 240 -3.51 20.25 -10.24
N ARG A 241 -3.89 20.60 -11.47
CA ARG A 241 -5.17 20.24 -12.07
C ARG A 241 -5.02 19.04 -12.99
N TYR A 242 -5.83 18.04 -12.78
CA TYR A 242 -5.91 16.84 -13.60
C TYR A 242 -7.22 16.87 -14.39
N THR A 243 -7.14 16.64 -15.70
CA THR A 243 -8.30 16.63 -16.59
C THR A 243 -8.18 15.53 -17.63
N LYS A 244 -9.32 15.00 -18.08
CA LYS A 244 -9.37 14.02 -19.14
C LYS A 244 -9.29 14.68 -20.49
N VAL A 245 -8.36 14.22 -21.32
CA VAL A 245 -8.20 14.64 -22.70
C VAL A 245 -8.29 13.43 -23.62
N LYS A 246 -8.81 13.63 -24.83
CA LYS A 246 -8.77 12.60 -25.87
C LYS A 246 -7.58 12.85 -26.74
N SER A 247 -6.73 11.84 -26.87
CA SER A 247 -5.57 11.84 -27.76
C SER A 247 -5.76 10.78 -28.83
N VAL A 248 -5.44 11.12 -30.06
CA VAL A 248 -5.51 10.19 -31.17
C VAL A 248 -4.29 9.28 -31.13
N TYR A 249 -4.54 7.99 -31.14
CA TYR A 249 -3.53 6.94 -31.24
C TYR A 249 -3.77 6.11 -32.47
N TYR A 250 -2.70 5.57 -33.02
CA TYR A 250 -2.72 4.73 -34.21
C TYR A 250 -2.45 3.29 -33.80
N LYS A 251 -3.49 2.45 -33.89
CA LYS A 251 -3.35 1.01 -33.71
C LYS A 251 -2.90 0.41 -35.04
N ILE A 252 -1.67 -0.06 -35.06
CA ILE A 252 -1.03 -0.66 -36.22
C ILE A 252 -1.09 -2.18 -36.07
N TYR A 253 -1.45 -2.84 -37.13
CA TYR A 253 -1.28 -4.28 -37.28
C TYR A 253 -0.42 -4.51 -38.52
N ASP A 254 0.78 -5.00 -38.30
CA ASP A 254 1.72 -5.39 -39.34
C ASP A 254 1.66 -6.89 -39.54
N PRO A 255 1.00 -7.39 -40.58
CA PRO A 255 0.85 -8.81 -40.84
C PRO A 255 2.19 -9.49 -41.23
N LEU A 256 3.23 -8.70 -41.55
CA LEU A 256 4.54 -9.21 -41.96
C LEU A 256 5.38 -9.64 -40.78
N SER A 257 5.29 -8.89 -39.69
CA SER A 257 6.00 -9.17 -38.43
C SER A 257 5.13 -9.77 -37.36
N ASP A 258 3.80 -9.94 -37.63
CA ASP A 258 2.75 -10.30 -36.63
C ASP A 258 2.78 -9.37 -35.42
N ASP A 259 3.13 -8.10 -35.66
CA ASP A 259 3.31 -7.10 -34.61
C ASP A 259 2.07 -6.20 -34.50
N GLN A 260 1.56 -6.08 -33.28
CA GLN A 260 0.45 -5.17 -32.96
C GLN A 260 0.96 -4.11 -32.01
N ARG A 261 0.94 -2.86 -32.44
CA ARG A 261 1.37 -1.70 -31.64
C ARG A 261 0.31 -0.64 -31.61
N VAL A 262 0.33 0.12 -30.52
CA VAL A 262 -0.44 1.36 -30.38
C VAL A 262 0.56 2.47 -30.25
N LEU A 263 0.61 3.38 -31.22
CA LEU A 263 1.59 4.45 -31.28
C LEU A 263 0.89 5.80 -31.13
N ASP A 264 1.55 6.74 -30.48
CA ASP A 264 1.12 8.14 -30.50
C ASP A 264 1.42 8.79 -31.86
N GLN A 265 1.00 10.03 -32.05
CA GLN A 265 1.17 10.71 -33.31
C GLN A 265 2.64 10.88 -33.71
N VAL A 266 3.54 11.15 -32.74
CA VAL A 266 4.98 11.34 -33.00
C VAL A 266 5.62 10.00 -33.38
N GLN A 267 5.38 8.98 -32.59
CA GLN A 267 5.85 7.63 -32.83
C GLN A 267 5.32 7.04 -34.15
N PHE A 268 4.09 7.42 -34.53
CA PHE A 268 3.51 6.99 -35.78
C PHE A 268 4.18 7.67 -36.99
N GLU A 269 4.53 8.95 -36.89
CA GLU A 269 5.30 9.63 -37.94
C GLU A 269 6.73 9.04 -38.05
N GLU A 270 7.35 8.70 -36.95
CA GLU A 270 8.65 7.98 -36.94
C GLU A 270 8.51 6.59 -37.57
N TYR A 271 7.47 5.84 -37.20
CA TYR A 271 7.17 4.53 -37.76
C TYR A 271 6.98 4.55 -39.28
N LYS A 272 6.31 5.58 -39.82
CA LYS A 272 6.15 5.75 -41.26
C LYS A 272 7.48 5.93 -42.00
N GLN A 273 8.48 6.51 -41.34
CA GLN A 273 9.79 6.76 -41.92
C GLN A 273 10.73 5.55 -41.79
N GLU A 274 10.36 4.53 -41.02
CA GLU A 274 11.19 3.30 -40.92
C GLU A 274 11.35 2.66 -42.29
N PRO A 275 12.62 2.40 -42.71
CA PRO A 275 12.89 1.73 -43.98
C PRO A 275 12.53 0.26 -43.90
N ILE A 276 11.98 -0.26 -44.98
CA ILE A 276 11.76 -1.68 -45.19
C ILE A 276 12.35 -2.11 -46.52
N VAL A 277 12.94 -3.28 -46.56
CA VAL A 277 13.53 -3.85 -47.76
C VAL A 277 12.63 -4.95 -48.29
N VAL A 278 12.25 -4.80 -49.55
CA VAL A 278 11.41 -5.76 -50.30
C VAL A 278 12.28 -6.51 -51.28
N LEU A 279 12.34 -7.81 -51.11
CA LEU A 279 13.02 -8.71 -52.05
C LEU A 279 11.98 -9.28 -53.00
N THR A 280 12.05 -8.97 -54.28
CA THR A 280 11.12 -9.52 -55.29
C THR A 280 11.88 -10.52 -56.15
N ASN A 281 11.39 -11.78 -56.21
CA ASN A 281 12.01 -12.81 -57.04
C ASN A 281 11.65 -12.64 -58.53
N ALA A 282 12.31 -13.37 -59.39
CA ALA A 282 12.06 -13.33 -60.83
C ALA A 282 10.63 -13.69 -61.27
N GLU A 283 9.86 -14.32 -60.37
CA GLU A 283 8.45 -14.70 -60.58
C GLU A 283 7.48 -13.62 -60.12
N GLY A 284 7.97 -12.47 -59.58
CA GLY A 284 7.18 -11.35 -59.08
C GLY A 284 6.61 -11.57 -57.69
N GLN A 285 7.08 -12.57 -56.94
CA GLN A 285 6.71 -12.76 -55.53
C GLN A 285 7.61 -11.90 -54.68
N SER A 286 7.02 -11.07 -53.85
CA SER A 286 7.74 -10.18 -52.93
C SER A 286 7.85 -10.80 -51.53
N VAL A 287 9.04 -10.82 -50.98
CA VAL A 287 9.33 -11.23 -49.60
C VAL A 287 9.90 -10.04 -48.86
N PHE A 288 9.34 -9.74 -47.70
CA PHE A 288 9.82 -8.65 -46.85
C PHE A 288 10.88 -9.19 -45.91
N THR A 289 11.90 -8.34 -45.65
CA THR A 289 12.99 -8.74 -44.76
C THR A 289 12.72 -8.44 -43.32
N ASP A 290 13.27 -9.29 -42.43
CA ASP A 290 13.28 -9.04 -41.00
C ASP A 290 14.03 -7.75 -40.65
N LYS A 291 13.55 -7.04 -39.60
CA LYS A 291 14.14 -5.80 -39.09
C LYS A 291 15.66 -5.91 -38.82
N ALA A 292 16.15 -7.08 -38.40
CA ALA A 292 17.55 -7.35 -38.13
C ALA A 292 18.45 -7.26 -39.38
N ASN A 293 17.92 -7.54 -40.55
CA ASN A 293 18.68 -7.57 -41.78
C ASN A 293 18.57 -6.31 -42.65
N VAL A 294 17.66 -5.38 -42.25
CA VAL A 294 17.41 -4.14 -43.03
C VAL A 294 18.68 -3.32 -43.25
N ASN A 295 19.49 -3.12 -42.22
CA ASN A 295 20.70 -2.34 -42.32
C ASN A 295 21.74 -2.94 -43.30
N THR A 296 21.88 -4.28 -43.29
CA THR A 296 22.77 -4.99 -44.20
C THR A 296 22.32 -4.84 -45.66
N TYR A 297 21.03 -4.95 -45.91
CA TYR A 297 20.49 -4.76 -47.25
C TYR A 297 20.49 -3.28 -47.69
N MET A 298 20.35 -2.33 -46.80
CA MET A 298 20.48 -0.91 -47.08
C MET A 298 21.94 -0.54 -47.44
N GLU A 299 22.92 -1.07 -46.71
CA GLU A 299 24.35 -0.86 -47.05
C GLU A 299 24.70 -1.42 -48.44
N ILE A 300 24.12 -2.55 -48.79
CA ILE A 300 24.23 -3.13 -50.12
C ILE A 300 23.56 -2.20 -51.14
N ALA A 301 22.36 -1.68 -50.81
CA ALA A 301 21.62 -0.76 -51.64
C ALA A 301 22.35 0.56 -51.90
N GLU A 302 23.00 1.15 -50.95
CA GLU A 302 23.79 2.37 -51.11
C GLU A 302 25.02 2.17 -52.01
N LYS A 303 25.66 0.98 -51.98
CA LYS A 303 26.86 0.69 -52.74
C LYS A 303 26.64 0.49 -54.24
N ILE A 304 25.52 -0.04 -54.63
CA ILE A 304 25.26 -0.51 -55.99
C ILE A 304 24.08 0.20 -56.68
N GLY A 305 23.22 0.94 -55.95
CA GLY A 305 22.02 1.63 -56.46
C GLY A 305 20.73 0.98 -56.00
N THR A 306 19.58 1.49 -56.32
CA THR A 306 18.30 1.11 -55.73
C THR A 306 17.63 -0.15 -56.28
N THR A 307 18.21 -0.81 -57.31
CA THR A 307 17.61 -2.00 -57.92
C THR A 307 18.71 -3.01 -58.22
N TYR A 308 18.72 -4.18 -57.55
CA TYR A 308 19.73 -5.24 -57.80
C TYR A 308 19.14 -6.59 -58.05
N HIS A 309 19.97 -7.41 -58.72
CA HIS A 309 19.76 -8.84 -58.75
C HIS A 309 20.55 -9.51 -57.63
N LEU A 310 19.86 -10.13 -56.69
CA LEU A 310 20.46 -10.92 -55.62
C LEU A 310 20.49 -12.39 -56.02
N MET A 311 21.60 -13.06 -55.73
CA MET A 311 21.72 -14.51 -55.79
C MET A 311 21.93 -15.05 -54.38
N LEU A 312 21.18 -16.07 -54.02
CA LEU A 312 21.45 -16.79 -52.77
C LEU A 312 22.70 -17.62 -52.96
N ASP A 313 23.72 -17.39 -52.13
CA ASP A 313 24.92 -18.21 -52.08
C ASP A 313 24.50 -19.65 -51.66
N PRO A 314 24.75 -20.65 -52.52
CA PRO A 314 24.35 -22.01 -52.23
C PRO A 314 25.02 -22.65 -51.03
N ASN A 315 26.10 -22.05 -50.50
CA ASN A 315 26.83 -22.57 -49.33
C ASN A 315 26.46 -21.91 -48.02
N SER A 316 26.10 -20.61 -48.02
CA SER A 316 25.78 -19.85 -46.82
C SER A 316 24.30 -19.53 -46.69
N GLY A 317 23.52 -19.67 -47.78
CA GLY A 317 22.11 -19.25 -47.81
C GLY A 317 21.89 -17.74 -47.68
N GLN A 318 22.97 -16.96 -47.69
CA GLN A 318 22.91 -15.49 -47.61
C GLN A 318 22.80 -14.86 -49.01
N PRO A 319 22.01 -13.80 -49.14
CA PRO A 319 21.90 -13.05 -50.38
C PRO A 319 23.20 -12.30 -50.69
N VAL A 320 23.76 -12.55 -51.84
CA VAL A 320 24.96 -11.88 -52.36
C VAL A 320 24.58 -11.09 -53.61
N PRO A 321 24.96 -9.79 -53.71
CA PRO A 321 24.67 -8.99 -54.90
C PRO A 321 25.43 -9.46 -56.09
N MET A 322 24.79 -9.53 -57.27
CA MET A 322 25.43 -9.81 -58.54
C MET A 322 26.02 -8.51 -59.13
N GLU A 323 27.35 -8.46 -59.30
CA GLU A 323 27.98 -7.37 -60.02
C GLU A 323 28.03 -7.71 -61.52
N GLY A 324 27.38 -6.89 -62.35
CA GLY A 324 27.56 -6.87 -63.79
C GLY A 324 26.38 -7.41 -64.65
N GLU A 325 26.21 -6.78 -65.82
CA GLU A 325 25.13 -7.06 -66.80
C GLU A 325 25.26 -8.39 -67.59
N GLU A 326 26.26 -9.21 -67.36
CA GLU A 326 26.50 -10.42 -68.16
C GLU A 326 26.64 -11.68 -67.30
N HIS A 327 25.55 -12.22 -66.81
CA HIS A 327 25.54 -13.63 -66.36
C HIS A 327 24.52 -14.47 -67.10
N GLN A 328 24.94 -14.99 -68.23
CA GLN A 328 24.35 -16.16 -68.90
C GLN A 328 24.65 -17.41 -68.05
N GLY A 329 23.83 -17.68 -67.04
CA GLY A 329 23.99 -18.90 -66.23
C GLY A 329 23.34 -18.87 -64.85
N SER A 330 22.64 -17.83 -64.50
CA SER A 330 21.90 -17.73 -63.23
C SER A 330 20.78 -18.76 -63.22
N ILE A 331 20.64 -19.50 -62.11
CA ILE A 331 19.51 -20.35 -61.85
C ILE A 331 18.26 -19.43 -61.79
N PRO A 332 17.26 -19.60 -62.66
CA PRO A 332 16.17 -18.63 -62.88
C PRO A 332 15.36 -18.27 -61.63
N ASN A 333 15.36 -19.12 -60.64
CA ASN A 333 14.55 -18.97 -59.42
C ASN A 333 15.32 -18.37 -58.21
N SER A 334 16.59 -17.95 -58.41
CA SER A 334 17.42 -17.42 -57.33
C SER A 334 17.72 -15.92 -57.44
N THR A 335 17.25 -15.27 -58.49
CA THR A 335 17.48 -13.84 -58.73
C THR A 335 16.36 -13.02 -58.08
N SER A 336 16.76 -12.10 -57.18
CA SER A 336 15.81 -11.21 -56.53
C SER A 336 16.25 -9.75 -56.70
N THR A 337 15.28 -8.85 -56.86
CA THR A 337 15.51 -7.41 -56.85
C THR A 337 15.30 -6.88 -55.45
N ILE A 338 16.14 -5.93 -55.04
CA ILE A 338 16.00 -5.25 -53.76
C ILE A 338 15.40 -3.87 -54.02
N ASP A 339 14.24 -3.62 -53.44
CA ASP A 339 13.64 -2.29 -53.39
C ASP A 339 13.60 -1.81 -51.95
N VAL A 340 14.13 -0.61 -51.67
CA VAL A 340 14.08 0.03 -50.37
C VAL A 340 12.85 0.94 -50.36
N LEU A 341 11.86 0.56 -49.58
CA LEU A 341 10.63 1.30 -49.38
C LEU A 341 10.55 1.82 -47.93
N THR A 342 9.67 2.76 -47.67
CA THR A 342 9.29 3.16 -46.31
C THR A 342 8.02 2.46 -45.88
N LYS A 343 7.81 2.29 -44.58
CA LYS A 343 6.55 1.72 -44.07
C LYS A 343 5.33 2.56 -44.47
N ALA A 344 5.53 3.87 -44.73
CA ALA A 344 4.49 4.74 -45.27
C ALA A 344 3.89 4.19 -46.57
N THR A 345 4.72 3.69 -47.47
CA THR A 345 4.28 3.12 -48.77
C THR A 345 3.43 1.86 -48.55
N LEU A 346 3.82 1.01 -47.58
CA LEU A 346 3.04 -0.18 -47.24
C LEU A 346 1.70 0.14 -46.57
N ILE A 347 1.62 1.25 -45.83
CA ILE A 347 0.35 1.72 -45.26
C ILE A 347 -0.57 2.19 -46.36
N GLU A 348 -0.07 2.94 -47.35
CA GLU A 348 -0.84 3.42 -48.51
C GLU A 348 -1.33 2.26 -49.38
N ASP A 349 -0.53 1.23 -49.55
CA ASP A 349 -0.88 0.03 -50.31
C ASP A 349 -1.80 -0.96 -49.55
N GLY A 350 -2.10 -0.66 -48.28
CA GLY A 350 -2.93 -1.52 -47.43
C GLY A 350 -2.26 -2.78 -46.91
N GLY A 351 -0.92 -2.87 -47.04
CA GLY A 351 -0.11 -3.98 -46.48
C GLY A 351 -0.02 -3.93 -44.98
N ILE A 352 -0.07 -2.76 -44.37
CA ILE A 352 -0.13 -2.53 -42.94
C ILE A 352 -1.46 -1.88 -42.61
N MET A 353 -2.22 -2.49 -41.67
CA MET A 353 -3.49 -1.94 -41.24
C MET A 353 -3.29 -0.91 -40.14
N VAL A 354 -3.84 0.29 -40.33
CA VAL A 354 -3.81 1.38 -39.37
C VAL A 354 -5.23 1.78 -39.01
N ASN A 355 -5.56 1.74 -37.72
CA ASN A 355 -6.82 2.19 -37.18
C ASN A 355 -6.58 3.35 -36.23
N GLU A 356 -7.22 4.48 -36.45
CA GLU A 356 -7.24 5.59 -35.51
C GLU A 356 -8.15 5.24 -34.32
N VAL A 357 -7.66 5.43 -33.12
CA VAL A 357 -8.37 5.17 -31.88
C VAL A 357 -8.21 6.37 -30.95
N ASP A 358 -9.33 6.93 -30.50
CA ASP A 358 -9.34 7.95 -29.47
C ASP A 358 -9.11 7.29 -28.10
N LEU A 359 -7.94 7.51 -27.49
CA LEU A 359 -7.67 7.11 -26.13
C LEU A 359 -7.88 8.28 -25.18
N THR A 360 -8.53 7.98 -24.05
CA THR A 360 -8.66 8.96 -22.97
C THR A 360 -7.39 8.93 -22.14
N GLN A 361 -6.78 10.10 -21.96
CA GLN A 361 -5.57 10.28 -21.16
C GLN A 361 -5.78 11.37 -20.13
N ILE A 362 -4.91 11.43 -19.13
CA ILE A 362 -4.94 12.45 -18.09
C ILE A 362 -3.91 13.52 -18.40
N LYS A 363 -4.38 14.76 -18.56
CA LYS A 363 -3.52 15.93 -18.65
C LYS A 363 -3.36 16.53 -17.27
N GLN A 364 -2.11 16.69 -16.84
CA GLN A 364 -1.72 17.39 -15.62
C GLN A 364 -1.27 18.80 -15.97
N ILE A 365 -1.81 19.78 -15.28
CA ILE A 365 -1.48 21.20 -15.44
C ILE A 365 -1.07 21.72 -14.08
N VAL A 366 0.14 22.25 -13.97
CA VAL A 366 0.65 22.84 -12.74
C VAL A 366 0.73 24.35 -12.89
N SER A 367 0.09 25.06 -11.96
CA SER A 367 0.04 26.52 -11.94
C SER A 367 0.36 27.06 -10.56
N VAL A 368 0.97 28.25 -10.52
CA VAL A 368 1.30 29.01 -9.31
C VAL A 368 0.77 30.42 -9.50
N GLY A 369 -0.14 30.83 -8.63
CA GLY A 369 -0.79 32.12 -8.76
C GLY A 369 -1.47 32.31 -10.13
N ASP A 370 -1.00 33.27 -10.90
CA ASP A 370 -1.47 33.59 -12.25
C ASP A 370 -0.62 32.98 -13.38
N LYS A 371 0.39 32.16 -13.02
CA LYS A 371 1.31 31.58 -13.99
C LYS A 371 1.12 30.07 -14.10
N GLU A 372 1.10 29.57 -15.34
CA GLU A 372 1.25 28.14 -15.63
C GLU A 372 2.74 27.81 -15.67
N LEU A 373 3.15 26.81 -14.86
CA LEU A 373 4.52 26.31 -14.90
C LEU A 373 4.68 25.34 -16.06
N PHE A 374 3.95 24.24 -16.04
CA PHE A 374 3.99 23.25 -17.12
C PHE A 374 2.67 22.48 -17.25
N ASN A 375 2.49 21.82 -18.38
CA ASN A 375 1.45 20.85 -18.59
C ASN A 375 2.03 19.59 -19.27
N VAL A 376 1.57 18.42 -18.82
CA VAL A 376 2.01 17.12 -19.33
C VAL A 376 0.81 16.22 -19.51
N VAL A 377 0.78 15.48 -20.60
CA VAL A 377 -0.20 14.41 -20.80
C VAL A 377 0.40 13.10 -20.30
N LEU A 378 -0.22 12.53 -19.29
CA LEU A 378 0.18 11.23 -18.72
C LEU A 378 -0.54 10.12 -19.49
N PRO A 379 0.14 9.07 -19.92
CA PRO A 379 -0.46 7.97 -20.67
C PRO A 379 -1.21 6.99 -19.76
N ILE A 380 -2.06 7.53 -18.88
CA ILE A 380 -2.93 6.80 -17.98
C ILE A 380 -4.38 7.17 -18.28
N GLU A 381 -5.28 6.19 -18.23
CA GLU A 381 -6.70 6.38 -18.53
C GLU A 381 -7.50 6.93 -17.34
N GLU A 382 -7.03 6.68 -16.12
CA GLU A 382 -7.70 7.07 -14.87
C GLU A 382 -6.88 8.10 -14.09
N TYR A 383 -7.56 8.86 -13.23
CA TYR A 383 -6.88 9.85 -12.39
C TYR A 383 -5.86 9.19 -11.45
N PRO A 384 -4.67 9.79 -11.27
CA PRO A 384 -3.66 9.25 -10.37
C PRO A 384 -4.01 9.40 -8.88
N ILE A 385 -5.12 10.04 -8.58
CA ILE A 385 -5.64 10.32 -7.24
C ILE A 385 -6.86 9.45 -7.02
N ILE A 386 -6.79 8.56 -6.03
CA ILE A 386 -7.89 7.67 -5.67
C ILE A 386 -8.43 8.08 -4.31
N PRO A 387 -9.67 8.62 -4.24
CA PRO A 387 -10.32 8.93 -2.98
C PRO A 387 -10.85 7.65 -2.31
N PHE A 388 -10.75 7.59 -1.01
CA PHE A 388 -11.33 6.57 -0.13
C PHE A 388 -12.54 7.19 0.55
N MET A 389 -13.75 6.90 0.08
CA MET A 389 -14.97 7.55 0.55
C MET A 389 -15.71 6.69 1.58
N ASN A 390 -15.89 7.22 2.79
CA ASN A 390 -16.61 6.54 3.86
C ASN A 390 -18.14 6.66 3.65
N GLY A 391 -18.79 5.50 3.47
CA GLY A 391 -20.24 5.50 3.29
C GLY A 391 -20.71 6.31 2.08
N PHE A 392 -20.09 6.07 0.91
CA PHE A 392 -20.38 6.80 -0.32
C PHE A 392 -21.87 6.85 -0.65
N ASN A 393 -22.39 8.04 -0.86
CA ASN A 393 -23.82 8.31 -1.16
C ASN A 393 -23.96 9.11 -2.46
N ARG A 394 -23.26 8.72 -3.53
CA ARG A 394 -23.26 9.40 -4.83
C ARG A 394 -22.97 10.90 -4.73
N ASN A 395 -22.17 11.28 -3.75
CA ASN A 395 -21.74 12.65 -3.51
C ASN A 395 -20.25 12.58 -3.10
N PRO A 396 -19.35 13.37 -3.70
CA PRO A 396 -17.93 13.36 -3.37
C PRO A 396 -17.60 13.93 -1.98
N PHE A 397 -18.60 14.32 -1.17
CA PHE A 397 -18.46 14.88 0.16
C PHE A 397 -19.12 13.99 1.22
N PRO A 398 -18.52 12.84 1.58
CA PRO A 398 -19.09 11.88 2.51
C PRO A 398 -19.02 12.37 3.97
N LEU A 399 -19.85 11.78 4.82
CA LEU A 399 -19.84 12.05 6.26
C LEU A 399 -18.77 11.22 6.97
N SER A 400 -18.17 11.82 8.01
CA SER A 400 -17.24 11.12 8.89
C SER A 400 -17.95 10.21 9.90
N ASP A 401 -17.28 9.15 10.35
CA ASP A 401 -17.76 8.32 11.46
C ASP A 401 -17.80 9.11 12.78
N VAL A 402 -16.87 10.05 12.95
CA VAL A 402 -16.85 10.95 14.11
C VAL A 402 -18.15 11.78 14.20
N ARG A 403 -18.63 12.28 13.06
CA ARG A 403 -19.87 13.04 12.98
C ARG A 403 -21.08 12.23 13.45
N LEU A 404 -21.12 10.94 13.15
CA LEU A 404 -22.22 10.04 13.53
C LEU A 404 -22.31 9.85 15.05
N VAL A 405 -21.18 9.85 15.75
CA VAL A 405 -21.12 9.59 17.20
C VAL A 405 -20.89 10.84 18.04
N LYS A 406 -20.69 12.01 17.41
CA LYS A 406 -20.42 13.28 18.07
C LYS A 406 -21.41 13.61 19.18
N GLY A 407 -22.71 13.49 18.91
CA GLY A 407 -23.76 13.80 19.89
C GLY A 407 -23.74 12.87 21.11
N LEU A 408 -23.41 11.58 20.91
CA LEU A 408 -23.28 10.62 22.02
C LEU A 408 -22.05 10.94 22.87
N GLN A 409 -20.96 11.32 22.26
CA GLN A 409 -19.74 11.73 22.96
C GLN A 409 -19.95 13.02 23.77
N GLU A 410 -20.64 14.01 23.23
CA GLU A 410 -21.02 15.23 23.95
C GLU A 410 -21.90 14.90 25.16
N TYR A 411 -22.81 13.94 25.02
CA TYR A 411 -23.67 13.46 26.10
C TYR A 411 -22.84 12.79 27.21
N ILE A 412 -21.88 11.93 26.88
CA ILE A 412 -20.96 11.31 27.85
C ILE A 412 -20.20 12.38 28.65
N ASN A 413 -19.61 13.36 27.97
CA ASN A 413 -18.87 14.45 28.59
C ASN A 413 -19.75 15.26 29.55
N LYS A 414 -20.97 15.55 29.14
CA LYS A 414 -21.97 16.24 29.97
C LYS A 414 -22.32 15.46 31.23
N ILE A 415 -22.57 14.15 31.12
CA ILE A 415 -22.84 13.28 32.28
C ILE A 415 -21.64 13.27 33.22
N ARG A 416 -20.43 13.12 32.72
CA ARG A 416 -19.22 13.14 33.56
C ARG A 416 -19.03 14.46 34.30
N SER A 417 -19.21 15.57 33.62
CA SER A 417 -19.16 16.88 34.24
C SER A 417 -20.21 17.05 35.34
N LEU A 418 -21.43 16.52 35.14
CA LEU A 418 -22.48 16.52 36.14
C LEU A 418 -22.14 15.63 37.34
N ILE A 419 -21.61 14.43 37.13
CA ILE A 419 -21.21 13.50 38.20
C ILE A 419 -20.14 14.13 39.08
N VAL A 420 -19.12 14.71 38.48
CA VAL A 420 -18.03 15.37 39.24
C VAL A 420 -18.54 16.59 39.98
N ALA A 421 -19.36 17.42 39.36
CA ALA A 421 -19.95 18.57 40.00
C ALA A 421 -20.87 18.17 41.21
N HIS A 422 -21.64 17.08 41.03
CA HIS A 422 -22.44 16.53 42.09
C HIS A 422 -21.58 15.98 43.24
N ALA A 423 -20.52 15.22 42.93
CA ALA A 423 -19.57 14.71 43.92
C ALA A 423 -18.95 15.83 44.74
N SER A 424 -18.47 16.89 44.07
CA SER A 424 -17.93 18.08 44.72
C SER A 424 -19.00 18.79 45.60
N SER A 425 -20.23 18.91 45.08
CA SER A 425 -21.35 19.53 45.84
C SER A 425 -21.79 18.68 47.04
N SER A 426 -21.73 17.36 46.92
CA SER A 426 -22.09 16.43 47.99
C SER A 426 -21.03 16.37 49.10
N THR A 427 -19.76 16.57 48.74
CA THR A 427 -18.67 16.62 49.70
C THR A 427 -18.72 17.94 50.54
N ASN A 428 -19.17 19.02 49.91
CA ASN A 428 -19.38 20.30 50.56
C ASN A 428 -20.78 20.39 51.19
N VAL A 429 -20.94 19.83 52.37
CA VAL A 429 -22.19 19.81 53.11
C VAL A 429 -22.71 21.23 53.36
N LYS A 430 -23.95 21.51 52.97
CA LYS A 430 -24.58 22.81 53.19
C LYS A 430 -25.20 22.87 54.57
N LEU A 431 -24.84 23.89 55.31
CA LEU A 431 -25.39 24.17 56.65
C LEU A 431 -26.41 25.31 56.56
N LEU A 432 -27.64 25.02 56.92
CA LEU A 432 -28.70 26.01 57.05
C LEU A 432 -28.67 26.53 58.47
N ILE A 433 -28.31 27.80 58.62
CA ILE A 433 -28.12 28.43 59.94
C ILE A 433 -29.21 29.49 60.14
N PRO A 434 -29.96 29.47 61.24
CA PRO A 434 -30.86 30.56 61.57
C PRO A 434 -30.06 31.85 61.67
N ARG A 435 -30.65 32.94 61.24
CA ARG A 435 -29.94 34.26 61.18
C ARG A 435 -29.57 34.73 62.58
N GLY A 436 -28.26 34.86 62.83
CA GLY A 436 -27.75 35.34 64.11
C GLY A 436 -27.43 34.25 65.14
N SER A 437 -27.69 32.96 64.86
CA SER A 437 -27.43 31.88 65.82
C SER A 437 -25.93 31.49 65.92
N MET A 438 -25.11 31.90 64.95
CA MET A 438 -23.66 31.61 64.93
C MET A 438 -22.88 32.77 64.34
N ASP A 439 -21.62 32.91 64.78
CA ASP A 439 -20.68 33.81 64.14
C ASP A 439 -20.12 33.17 62.83
N LYS A 440 -20.33 33.88 61.72
CA LYS A 440 -19.93 33.39 60.41
C LYS A 440 -18.40 33.19 60.27
N ALA A 441 -17.61 34.10 60.87
CA ALA A 441 -16.14 34.05 60.81
C ALA A 441 -15.63 32.82 61.58
N HIS A 442 -16.22 32.52 62.73
CA HIS A 442 -15.86 31.34 63.51
C HIS A 442 -16.26 30.06 62.82
N LEU A 443 -17.46 30.03 62.21
CA LEU A 443 -17.95 28.87 61.46
C LEU A 443 -17.05 28.56 60.24
N GLU A 444 -16.68 29.57 59.47
CA GLU A 444 -15.80 29.37 58.29
C GLU A 444 -14.39 28.86 58.71
N ALA A 445 -13.89 29.31 59.88
CA ALA A 445 -12.60 28.84 60.39
C ALA A 445 -12.63 27.39 60.91
N GLU A 446 -13.73 26.99 61.56
CA GLU A 446 -13.85 25.66 62.23
C GLU A 446 -14.45 24.57 61.32
N TRP A 447 -15.40 24.91 60.42
CA TRP A 447 -16.09 23.95 59.61
C TRP A 447 -15.19 23.16 58.61
N GLY A 448 -14.13 23.79 58.17
CA GLY A 448 -13.17 23.19 57.24
C GLY A 448 -12.05 22.37 57.91
N LYS A 449 -11.98 22.32 59.23
CA LYS A 449 -10.90 21.59 59.94
C LYS A 449 -11.12 20.08 59.89
N ALA A 450 -10.05 19.36 59.54
CA ALA A 450 -10.08 17.90 59.55
C ALA A 450 -10.03 17.27 60.96
N GLY A 451 -9.86 18.06 61.99
CA GLY A 451 -9.86 17.62 63.38
C GLY A 451 -11.13 17.94 64.16
N THR A 452 -11.09 17.87 65.48
CA THR A 452 -12.22 18.19 66.31
C THR A 452 -12.55 19.68 66.19
N ALA A 453 -13.70 20.02 65.61
CA ALA A 453 -14.22 21.36 65.52
C ALA A 453 -15.22 21.62 66.67
N VAL A 454 -15.08 22.76 67.36
CA VAL A 454 -16.07 23.16 68.36
C VAL A 454 -16.84 24.34 67.77
N ILE A 455 -18.12 24.14 67.53
CA ILE A 455 -19.00 25.13 66.90
C ILE A 455 -20.07 25.50 67.91
N GLU A 456 -20.07 26.72 68.40
CA GLU A 456 -21.06 27.28 69.36
C GLU A 456 -22.23 27.87 68.57
N PHE A 457 -23.47 27.59 69.02
CA PHE A 457 -24.66 28.15 68.42
C PHE A 457 -25.69 28.56 69.53
N ASP A 458 -26.48 29.53 69.23
CA ASP A 458 -27.55 29.96 70.13
C ASP A 458 -28.81 29.07 69.95
N PRO A 459 -29.18 28.26 70.98
CA PRO A 459 -30.32 27.33 70.87
C PRO A 459 -31.69 28.06 70.87
N GLU A 460 -31.77 29.29 71.30
CA GLU A 460 -33.01 30.06 71.27
C GLU A 460 -33.40 30.50 69.87
N LEU A 461 -32.48 30.67 69.00
CA LEU A 461 -32.66 31.07 67.58
C LEU A 461 -32.94 29.87 66.64
N GLY A 462 -32.85 28.65 67.16
CA GLY A 462 -33.14 27.42 66.42
C GLY A 462 -31.87 26.62 66.10
N GLN A 463 -32.02 25.32 65.86
CA GLN A 463 -30.89 24.42 65.55
C GLN A 463 -30.46 24.54 64.12
N PRO A 464 -29.13 24.54 63.87
CA PRO A 464 -28.57 24.44 62.53
C PRO A 464 -28.99 23.12 61.90
N ILE A 465 -29.44 23.18 60.65
CA ILE A 465 -29.83 22.00 59.89
C ILE A 465 -28.73 21.71 58.87
N VAL A 466 -28.16 20.51 58.97
CA VAL A 466 -27.23 20.01 57.95
C VAL A 466 -28.11 19.47 56.80
N ALA A 467 -28.06 20.16 55.67
CA ALA A 467 -28.67 19.66 54.44
C ALA A 467 -27.83 18.50 53.92
N GLY A 468 -28.30 17.27 54.16
CA GLY A 468 -27.61 16.07 53.68
C GLY A 468 -27.42 16.06 52.15
N PRO A 469 -26.41 15.40 51.67
CA PRO A 469 -26.19 15.27 50.23
C PRO A 469 -27.37 14.54 49.57
N VAL A 470 -27.83 15.04 48.45
CA VAL A 470 -28.82 14.37 47.62
C VAL A 470 -28.11 13.20 46.93
N PRO A 471 -28.64 11.95 47.04
CA PRO A 471 -27.99 10.83 46.35
C PRO A 471 -27.98 11.04 44.82
N LEU A 472 -26.88 10.68 44.18
CA LEU A 472 -26.80 10.72 42.70
C LEU A 472 -27.67 9.58 42.14
N PRO A 473 -28.56 9.86 41.16
CA PRO A 473 -29.35 8.82 40.54
C PRO A 473 -28.42 7.79 39.81
N ASN A 474 -28.58 6.50 40.09
CA ASN A 474 -27.80 5.44 39.47
C ASN A 474 -28.00 5.36 37.94
N GLU A 475 -29.15 5.88 37.47
CA GLU A 475 -29.50 5.97 36.05
C GLU A 475 -28.43 6.76 35.23
N LEU A 476 -27.74 7.73 35.85
CA LEU A 476 -26.70 8.51 35.15
C LEU A 476 -25.50 7.65 34.78
N TYR A 477 -25.09 6.73 35.66
CA TYR A 477 -23.99 5.80 35.35
C TYR A 477 -24.41 4.80 34.28
N LYS A 478 -25.66 4.32 34.34
CA LYS A 478 -26.22 3.43 33.33
C LYS A 478 -26.29 4.11 31.97
N ASN A 479 -26.79 5.33 31.91
CA ASN A 479 -26.93 6.10 30.68
C ASN A 479 -25.55 6.39 30.05
N GLU A 480 -24.51 6.62 30.85
CA GLU A 480 -23.14 6.75 30.34
C GLU A 480 -22.65 5.44 29.73
N ALA A 481 -22.86 4.31 30.40
CA ALA A 481 -22.48 2.99 29.89
C ALA A 481 -23.25 2.64 28.61
N ASP A 482 -24.55 2.91 28.57
CA ASP A 482 -25.37 2.70 27.37
C ASP A 482 -24.91 3.58 26.20
N ALA A 483 -24.58 4.86 26.46
CA ALA A 483 -24.04 5.75 25.41
C ALA A 483 -22.67 5.29 24.86
N LYS A 484 -21.80 4.75 25.71
CA LYS A 484 -20.55 4.15 25.25
C LYS A 484 -20.80 2.91 24.39
N ALA A 485 -21.69 2.03 24.81
CA ALA A 485 -22.10 0.86 24.05
C ALA A 485 -22.74 1.23 22.69
N ASP A 486 -23.49 2.34 22.63
CA ASP A 486 -24.07 2.83 21.40
C ASP A 486 -22.99 3.38 20.45
N ILE A 487 -21.97 4.09 20.94
CA ILE A 487 -20.81 4.49 20.13
C ILE A 487 -20.12 3.26 19.53
N GLU A 488 -19.83 2.25 20.34
CA GLU A 488 -19.23 1.01 19.88
C GLU A 488 -20.09 0.31 18.84
N ARG A 489 -21.41 0.26 19.05
CA ARG A 489 -22.36 -0.33 18.11
C ARG A 489 -22.42 0.43 16.78
N ILE A 490 -22.40 1.77 16.80
CA ILE A 490 -22.43 2.61 15.60
C ILE A 490 -21.15 2.43 14.80
N LEU A 491 -19.99 2.41 15.44
CA LEU A 491 -18.69 2.24 14.79
C LEU A 491 -18.41 0.78 14.40
N GLY A 492 -19.19 -0.18 14.92
CA GLY A 492 -19.02 -1.61 14.67
C GLY A 492 -17.85 -2.24 15.42
N ILE A 493 -17.41 -1.60 16.51
CA ILE A 493 -16.32 -2.05 17.36
C ILE A 493 -16.95 -2.61 18.64
N TYR A 494 -16.70 -3.87 18.94
CA TYR A 494 -17.29 -4.54 20.09
C TYR A 494 -16.26 -4.73 21.20
N ALA A 495 -16.70 -4.81 22.45
CA ALA A 495 -15.85 -4.98 23.64
C ALA A 495 -14.88 -6.17 23.53
N LEU A 496 -15.29 -7.27 22.88
CA LEU A 496 -14.42 -8.41 22.61
C LEU A 496 -13.20 -8.02 21.76
N MET A 497 -13.37 -7.18 20.73
CA MET A 497 -12.29 -6.69 19.87
C MET A 497 -11.36 -5.73 20.63
N GLN A 498 -11.83 -5.15 21.75
CA GLN A 498 -11.03 -4.29 22.64
C GLN A 498 -10.26 -5.11 23.69
N GLY A 499 -10.35 -6.45 23.65
CA GLY A 499 -9.67 -7.32 24.59
C GLY A 499 -10.37 -7.47 25.94
N ASP A 500 -11.67 -7.12 26.03
CA ASP A 500 -12.45 -7.33 27.24
C ASP A 500 -12.72 -8.82 27.46
N GLN A 501 -12.05 -9.40 28.46
CA GLN A 501 -12.19 -10.80 28.83
C GLN A 501 -13.62 -11.15 29.34
N GLY A 502 -14.36 -10.19 29.87
CA GLY A 502 -15.72 -10.39 30.34
C GLY A 502 -16.73 -10.71 29.22
N ALA A 503 -16.44 -10.26 28.01
CA ALA A 503 -17.24 -10.52 26.81
C ALA A 503 -16.81 -11.79 26.05
N ALA A 504 -15.72 -12.45 26.44
CA ALA A 504 -15.16 -13.59 25.74
C ALA A 504 -15.88 -14.89 26.11
N PRO A 505 -16.23 -15.77 25.13
CA PRO A 505 -16.71 -17.13 25.42
C PRO A 505 -15.61 -17.97 26.09
N GLN A 506 -16.02 -18.95 26.91
CA GLN A 506 -15.09 -19.83 27.62
C GLN A 506 -14.27 -20.76 26.69
N THR A 507 -14.59 -20.83 25.41
CA THR A 507 -13.90 -21.70 24.45
C THR A 507 -13.24 -20.89 23.36
N PHE A 508 -12.02 -21.27 22.97
CA PHE A 508 -11.28 -20.66 21.89
C PHE A 508 -12.08 -20.58 20.56
N LYS A 509 -12.73 -21.69 20.17
CA LYS A 509 -13.59 -21.69 18.96
C LYS A 509 -14.77 -20.72 19.06
N GLY A 510 -15.36 -20.56 20.24
CA GLY A 510 -16.41 -19.59 20.49
C GLY A 510 -15.90 -18.16 20.35
N THR A 511 -14.71 -17.87 20.87
CA THR A 511 -14.07 -16.56 20.76
C THR A 511 -13.76 -16.21 19.28
N VAL A 512 -13.19 -17.16 18.53
CA VAL A 512 -12.90 -16.97 17.09
C VAL A 512 -14.19 -16.75 16.29
N ALA A 513 -15.25 -17.51 16.56
CA ALA A 513 -16.54 -17.32 15.87
C ALA A 513 -17.16 -15.95 16.17
N LEU A 514 -17.07 -15.48 17.42
CA LEU A 514 -17.62 -14.20 17.83
C LEU A 514 -16.82 -13.03 17.24
N ASP A 515 -15.50 -13.17 17.16
CA ASP A 515 -14.60 -12.24 16.49
C ASP A 515 -14.94 -12.13 14.99
N GLU A 516 -15.16 -13.26 14.31
CA GLU A 516 -15.59 -13.29 12.92
C GLU A 516 -16.93 -12.58 12.69
N PHE A 517 -17.92 -12.78 13.58
CA PHE A 517 -19.19 -12.06 13.51
C PHE A 517 -19.01 -10.55 13.72
N GLY A 518 -18.15 -10.14 14.65
CA GLY A 518 -17.84 -8.73 14.88
C GLY A 518 -17.17 -8.09 13.66
N GLN A 519 -16.26 -8.80 13.01
CA GLN A 519 -15.53 -8.30 11.84
C GLN A 519 -16.40 -8.11 10.58
N ARG A 520 -17.58 -8.71 10.48
CA ARG A 520 -18.46 -8.62 9.30
C ARG A 520 -18.83 -7.19 8.92
N ARG A 521 -19.02 -6.31 9.89
CA ARG A 521 -19.37 -4.92 9.63
C ARG A 521 -18.16 -4.12 9.13
N ILE A 522 -16.99 -4.42 9.69
CA ILE A 522 -15.72 -3.82 9.26
C ILE A 522 -15.29 -4.38 7.88
N LYS A 523 -15.72 -5.62 7.57
CA LYS A 523 -15.42 -6.25 6.29
C LYS A 523 -15.90 -5.41 5.09
N SER A 524 -17.11 -4.84 5.15
CA SER A 524 -17.61 -3.99 4.06
C SER A 524 -16.69 -2.79 3.83
N LYS A 525 -16.26 -2.11 4.91
CA LYS A 525 -15.31 -0.99 4.80
C LYS A 525 -13.94 -1.45 4.29
N LYS A 526 -13.53 -2.63 4.69
CA LYS A 526 -12.29 -3.24 4.21
C LYS A 526 -12.36 -3.54 2.72
N ASP A 527 -13.45 -4.14 2.25
CA ASP A 527 -13.68 -4.44 0.83
C ASP A 527 -13.67 -3.14 -0.01
N ASP A 528 -14.27 -2.04 0.50
CA ASP A 528 -14.23 -0.72 -0.16
C ASP A 528 -12.79 -0.16 -0.24
N VAL A 529 -12.02 -0.26 0.83
CA VAL A 529 -10.60 0.17 0.86
C VAL A 529 -9.74 -0.67 -0.08
N GLU A 530 -9.95 -1.98 -0.12
CA GLU A 530 -9.24 -2.90 -1.01
C GLU A 530 -9.52 -2.57 -2.48
N GLU A 531 -10.76 -2.22 -2.82
CA GLU A 531 -11.10 -1.80 -4.17
C GLU A 531 -10.44 -0.46 -4.54
N CYS A 532 -10.33 0.49 -3.60
CA CYS A 532 -9.55 1.72 -3.80
C CYS A 532 -8.08 1.42 -4.09
N ILE A 533 -7.48 0.48 -3.36
CA ILE A 533 -6.09 0.06 -3.59
C ILE A 533 -5.96 -0.66 -4.95
N ASN A 534 -6.96 -1.44 -5.36
CA ASN A 534 -6.99 -2.06 -6.70
C ASN A 534 -6.98 -1.00 -7.81
N GLN A 535 -7.77 0.06 -7.67
CA GLN A 535 -7.79 1.16 -8.63
C GLN A 535 -6.44 1.90 -8.66
N LEU A 536 -5.85 2.15 -7.48
CA LEU A 536 -4.51 2.75 -7.37
C LEU A 536 -3.45 1.88 -8.07
N ALA A 537 -3.54 0.55 -7.90
CA ALA A 537 -2.63 -0.39 -8.53
C ALA A 537 -2.70 -0.35 -10.06
N LYS A 538 -3.89 -0.19 -10.65
CA LYS A 538 -4.05 -0.01 -12.12
C LYS A 538 -3.34 1.24 -12.62
N VAL A 539 -3.48 2.34 -11.90
CA VAL A 539 -2.77 3.59 -12.23
C VAL A 539 -1.27 3.40 -12.14
N VAL A 540 -0.79 2.73 -11.08
CA VAL A 540 0.65 2.45 -10.92
C VAL A 540 1.19 1.62 -12.08
N VAL A 541 0.46 0.60 -12.56
CA VAL A 541 0.88 -0.19 -13.73
C VAL A 541 1.07 0.71 -14.95
N GLY A 542 0.13 1.62 -15.22
CA GLY A 542 0.25 2.56 -16.34
C GLY A 542 1.47 3.48 -16.20
N LEU A 543 1.71 4.02 -15.00
CA LEU A 543 2.87 4.87 -14.73
C LEU A 543 4.19 4.10 -14.83
N VAL A 544 4.23 2.85 -14.36
CA VAL A 544 5.41 1.97 -14.45
C VAL A 544 5.76 1.69 -15.91
N GLN A 545 4.77 1.38 -16.74
CA GLN A 545 4.98 1.14 -18.17
C GLN A 545 5.52 2.38 -18.90
N TYR A 546 5.17 3.57 -18.42
CA TYR A 546 5.64 4.84 -18.97
C TYR A 546 7.08 5.20 -18.53
N VAL A 547 7.36 5.07 -17.21
CA VAL A 547 8.64 5.52 -16.63
C VAL A 547 9.75 4.50 -16.84
N TYR A 548 9.44 3.19 -16.65
CA TYR A 548 10.47 2.16 -16.66
C TYR A 548 10.66 1.59 -18.07
N THR A 549 11.19 2.40 -18.99
CA THR A 549 11.46 2.00 -20.39
C THR A 549 12.88 1.47 -20.59
N GLY A 550 13.82 1.87 -19.73
CA GLY A 550 15.21 1.44 -19.75
C GLY A 550 15.48 0.15 -18.99
N GLN A 551 16.69 -0.38 -19.16
CA GLN A 551 17.14 -1.52 -18.34
C GLN A 551 17.27 -1.09 -16.89
N LYS A 552 16.58 -1.80 -15.99
CA LYS A 552 16.60 -1.55 -14.54
C LYS A 552 16.68 -2.87 -13.78
N VAL A 553 17.43 -2.89 -12.68
CA VAL A 553 17.47 -4.02 -11.76
C VAL A 553 16.81 -3.60 -10.46
N MET A 554 15.67 -4.20 -10.16
CA MET A 554 14.97 -3.95 -8.91
C MET A 554 15.39 -4.96 -7.86
N ARG A 555 15.69 -4.48 -6.65
CA ARG A 555 16.02 -5.33 -5.50
C ARG A 555 14.86 -5.37 -4.53
N LEU A 556 14.24 -6.52 -4.43
CA LEU A 556 13.16 -6.81 -3.49
C LEU A 556 13.69 -7.58 -2.30
N MET A 557 13.33 -7.15 -1.09
CA MET A 557 13.58 -7.90 0.13
C MET A 557 12.44 -8.88 0.36
N GLN A 558 12.71 -10.16 0.25
CA GLN A 558 11.73 -11.19 0.60
C GLN A 558 11.51 -11.27 2.13
N PRO A 559 10.39 -11.86 2.58
CA PRO A 559 10.12 -12.08 4.01
C PRO A 559 11.22 -12.87 4.74
N ASN A 560 12.04 -13.64 3.99
CA ASN A 560 13.20 -14.38 4.49
C ASN A 560 14.49 -13.54 4.57
N ASN A 561 14.39 -12.23 4.41
CA ASN A 561 15.52 -11.27 4.42
C ASN A 561 16.55 -11.47 3.30
N ARG A 562 16.21 -12.22 2.23
CA ARG A 562 17.06 -12.38 1.06
C ARG A 562 16.64 -11.41 -0.03
N PRO A 563 17.57 -10.61 -0.58
CA PRO A 563 17.26 -9.77 -1.72
C PRO A 563 17.12 -10.64 -2.98
N ILE A 564 16.02 -10.45 -3.72
CA ILE A 564 15.89 -10.92 -5.10
C ILE A 564 16.14 -9.74 -6.01
N GLU A 565 17.01 -9.94 -6.99
CA GLU A 565 17.27 -8.99 -8.06
C GLU A 565 16.45 -9.38 -9.28
N ILE A 566 15.60 -8.47 -9.72
CA ILE A 566 14.72 -8.67 -10.87
C ILE A 566 15.20 -7.73 -11.96
N PRO A 567 15.85 -8.26 -13.02
CA PRO A 567 16.20 -7.46 -14.18
C PRO A 567 14.95 -7.27 -15.06
N ILE A 568 14.61 -6.02 -15.34
CA ILE A 568 13.54 -5.62 -16.25
C ILE A 568 14.13 -4.95 -17.49
N ASN A 569 13.45 -5.10 -18.62
CA ASN A 569 13.82 -4.51 -19.92
C ASN A 569 15.28 -4.77 -20.32
N SER A 570 15.82 -5.94 -19.99
CA SER A 570 17.21 -6.28 -20.33
C SER A 570 17.32 -6.53 -21.84
N PRO A 571 18.17 -5.81 -22.57
CA PRO A 571 18.31 -5.99 -24.01
C PRO A 571 18.85 -7.38 -24.34
N MET A 572 18.27 -8.01 -25.34
CA MET A 572 18.73 -9.28 -25.89
C MET A 572 19.44 -9.01 -27.20
N TYR A 573 20.72 -9.44 -27.30
CA TYR A 573 21.53 -9.20 -28.46
C TYR A 573 21.70 -10.47 -29.33
N ASP A 574 21.71 -10.30 -30.63
CA ASP A 574 22.06 -11.36 -31.56
C ASP A 574 23.57 -11.64 -31.50
N SER A 575 23.98 -12.76 -32.13
CA SER A 575 25.40 -13.13 -32.29
C SER A 575 26.26 -12.06 -32.98
N VAL A 576 25.65 -11.11 -33.66
CA VAL A 576 26.30 -9.98 -34.38
C VAL A 576 26.29 -8.70 -33.52
N GLY A 577 25.61 -8.68 -32.34
CA GLY A 577 25.56 -7.52 -31.44
C GLY A 577 24.40 -6.56 -31.70
N ASN A 578 23.42 -6.91 -32.52
CA ASN A 578 22.22 -6.13 -32.73
C ASN A 578 21.17 -6.47 -31.65
N GLU A 579 20.45 -5.46 -31.15
CA GLU A 579 19.35 -5.66 -30.23
C GLU A 579 18.15 -6.26 -30.97
N ILE A 580 17.77 -7.52 -30.61
CA ILE A 580 16.65 -8.24 -31.23
C ILE A 580 15.35 -7.98 -30.45
N GLY A 581 15.47 -7.69 -29.15
CA GLY A 581 14.32 -7.48 -28.28
C GLY A 581 14.74 -7.28 -26.83
N LYS A 582 13.78 -7.21 -25.93
CA LYS A 582 14.02 -7.07 -24.49
C LYS A 582 13.53 -8.30 -23.74
N ILE A 583 14.37 -8.79 -22.82
CA ILE A 583 13.97 -9.84 -21.88
C ILE A 583 13.20 -9.16 -20.76
N ASN A 584 12.06 -9.74 -20.36
CA ASN A 584 11.19 -9.20 -19.35
C ASN A 584 10.73 -7.77 -19.68
N ASP A 585 10.27 -7.57 -20.89
CA ASP A 585 9.72 -6.29 -21.34
C ASP A 585 8.40 -6.00 -20.62
N ILE A 586 8.41 -4.98 -19.77
CA ILE A 586 7.23 -4.54 -19.02
C ILE A 586 6.47 -3.43 -19.75
N THR A 587 7.02 -2.87 -20.81
CA THR A 587 6.41 -1.74 -21.56
C THR A 587 5.29 -2.20 -22.47
N VAL A 588 5.27 -3.49 -22.83
CA VAL A 588 4.30 -4.10 -23.74
C VAL A 588 3.39 -5.05 -22.97
N GLY A 589 2.12 -5.10 -23.34
CA GLY A 589 1.12 -6.00 -22.76
C GLY A 589 0.13 -5.30 -21.81
N LYS A 590 -1.00 -5.97 -21.59
CA LYS A 590 -2.05 -5.52 -20.64
C LYS A 590 -2.08 -6.44 -19.43
N TYR A 591 -1.92 -5.85 -18.27
CA TYR A 591 -1.86 -6.58 -16.99
C TYR A 591 -3.00 -6.13 -16.09
N ASP A 592 -3.70 -7.11 -15.53
CA ASP A 592 -4.68 -6.87 -14.47
C ASP A 592 -4.01 -7.12 -13.12
N VAL A 593 -4.00 -6.12 -12.27
CA VAL A 593 -3.52 -6.24 -10.89
C VAL A 593 -4.73 -6.36 -9.97
N ILE A 594 -4.70 -7.38 -9.13
CA ILE A 594 -5.70 -7.61 -8.10
C ILE A 594 -4.98 -7.56 -6.75
N VAL A 595 -5.50 -6.77 -5.84
CA VAL A 595 -5.07 -6.83 -4.44
C VAL A 595 -5.71 -8.06 -3.82
N LEU A 596 -4.90 -9.00 -3.41
CA LEU A 596 -5.38 -10.12 -2.62
C LEU A 596 -5.75 -9.56 -1.25
N SER A 597 -7.04 -9.44 -1.00
CA SER A 597 -7.58 -9.29 0.34
C SER A 597 -6.88 -10.29 1.24
N GLY A 598 -6.27 -9.80 2.30
CA GLY A 598 -5.68 -10.69 3.29
C GLY A 598 -6.74 -11.69 3.71
N SER A 599 -6.67 -12.85 3.11
CA SER A 599 -7.57 -13.99 3.08
C SER A 599 -8.66 -14.02 4.17
N THR A 600 -9.78 -14.65 3.87
CA THR A 600 -10.78 -15.13 4.85
C THR A 600 -10.19 -15.92 6.03
N LEU A 601 -8.88 -16.04 6.12
CA LEU A 601 -8.15 -16.62 7.22
C LEU A 601 -8.25 -15.71 8.46
N PRO A 602 -8.39 -16.28 9.64
CA PRO A 602 -8.45 -15.53 10.89
C PRO A 602 -7.30 -14.52 10.97
N SER A 603 -7.60 -13.28 11.33
CA SER A 603 -6.57 -12.24 11.54
C SER A 603 -5.66 -12.60 12.73
N ASN A 604 -6.13 -13.45 13.63
CA ASN A 604 -5.36 -13.95 14.75
C ASN A 604 -4.30 -14.96 14.27
N ARG A 605 -3.04 -14.65 14.55
CA ARG A 605 -1.86 -15.45 14.20
C ARG A 605 -1.95 -16.90 14.70
N PHE A 606 -2.42 -17.09 15.92
CA PHE A 606 -2.59 -18.44 16.50
C PHE A 606 -3.69 -19.23 15.81
N ALA A 607 -4.81 -18.60 15.51
CA ALA A 607 -5.91 -19.25 14.80
C ALA A 607 -5.51 -19.62 13.36
N ARG A 608 -4.71 -18.81 12.71
CA ARG A 608 -4.15 -19.08 11.39
C ARG A 608 -3.19 -20.26 11.42
N PHE A 609 -2.26 -20.26 12.38
CA PHE A 609 -1.32 -21.36 12.56
C PHE A 609 -2.04 -22.68 12.85
N GLU A 610 -3.04 -22.67 13.74
CA GLU A 610 -3.84 -23.85 14.05
C GLU A 610 -4.60 -24.39 12.83
N TYR A 611 -5.17 -23.50 12.01
CA TYR A 611 -5.84 -23.86 10.76
C TYR A 611 -4.85 -24.51 9.77
N TYR A 612 -3.67 -23.93 9.56
CA TYR A 612 -2.65 -24.51 8.69
C TYR A 612 -2.11 -25.84 9.23
N MET A 613 -1.97 -25.98 10.56
CA MET A 613 -1.61 -27.27 11.18
C MET A 613 -2.67 -28.34 10.93
N GLN A 614 -3.96 -28.01 10.96
CA GLN A 614 -5.02 -28.95 10.63
C GLN A 614 -4.97 -29.38 9.14
N LEU A 615 -4.72 -28.44 8.23
CA LEU A 615 -4.53 -28.75 6.81
C LEU A 615 -3.30 -29.63 6.55
N TYR A 616 -2.21 -29.39 7.26
CA TYR A 616 -1.01 -30.20 7.22
C TYR A 616 -1.25 -31.62 7.75
N GLN A 617 -1.95 -31.76 8.86
CA GLN A 617 -2.35 -33.06 9.42
C GLN A 617 -3.27 -33.83 8.48
N ALA A 618 -4.12 -33.11 7.72
CA ALA A 618 -4.96 -33.70 6.69
C ALA A 618 -4.20 -34.03 5.38
N GLY A 619 -2.91 -33.68 5.29
CA GLY A 619 -2.09 -33.94 4.09
C GLY A 619 -2.40 -33.07 2.89
N LEU A 620 -3.12 -31.94 3.09
CA LEU A 620 -3.55 -31.04 2.01
C LEU A 620 -2.50 -29.98 1.67
N ILE A 621 -1.59 -29.67 2.60
CA ILE A 621 -0.54 -28.66 2.42
C ILE A 621 0.82 -29.21 2.86
N ASP A 622 1.88 -28.61 2.33
CA ASP A 622 3.26 -28.95 2.63
C ASP A 622 3.75 -28.28 3.93
N GLN A 623 4.77 -28.86 4.55
CA GLN A 623 5.41 -28.33 5.76
C GLN A 623 5.96 -26.91 5.57
N LEU A 624 6.42 -26.59 4.36
CA LEU A 624 6.89 -25.26 3.98
C LEU A 624 5.80 -24.20 4.11
N GLU A 625 4.56 -24.54 3.74
CA GLU A 625 3.45 -23.61 3.80
C GLU A 625 3.02 -23.31 5.25
N VAL A 626 3.13 -24.31 6.14
CA VAL A 626 2.90 -24.10 7.58
C VAL A 626 3.99 -23.18 8.16
N LEU A 627 5.26 -23.41 7.79
CA LEU A 627 6.38 -22.59 8.26
C LEU A 627 6.30 -21.14 7.81
N LYS A 628 5.81 -20.87 6.60
CA LYS A 628 5.58 -19.51 6.11
C LYS A 628 4.58 -18.70 6.95
N GLN A 629 3.71 -19.39 7.69
CA GLN A 629 2.74 -18.74 8.58
C GLN A 629 3.28 -18.55 10.00
N THR A 630 4.51 -19.01 10.26
CA THR A 630 5.23 -18.81 11.53
C THR A 630 6.30 -17.75 11.34
N ASP A 631 6.66 -17.02 12.41
CA ASP A 631 7.73 -16.01 12.37
C ASP A 631 9.14 -16.62 12.50
N VAL A 632 9.34 -17.79 11.94
CA VAL A 632 10.66 -18.41 11.95
C VAL A 632 11.58 -17.67 10.99
N ALA A 633 12.55 -16.95 11.52
CA ALA A 633 13.48 -16.12 10.73
C ALA A 633 14.36 -16.95 9.78
N ASP A 634 14.65 -18.21 10.11
CA ASP A 634 15.48 -19.12 9.30
C ASP A 634 14.65 -20.31 8.79
N MET A 635 13.71 -20.06 7.88
CA MET A 635 12.88 -21.12 7.30
C MET A 635 13.69 -22.13 6.48
N GLU A 636 14.69 -21.67 5.74
CA GLU A 636 15.53 -22.58 4.92
C GLU A 636 16.42 -23.46 5.76
N GLY A 637 17.02 -22.92 6.81
CA GLY A 637 17.81 -23.74 7.73
C GLY A 637 16.97 -24.80 8.46
N VAL A 638 15.71 -24.51 8.76
CA VAL A 638 14.76 -25.49 9.31
C VAL A 638 14.44 -26.58 8.29
N LEU A 639 14.20 -26.20 7.04
CA LEU A 639 13.90 -27.13 5.93
C LEU A 639 15.09 -27.99 5.55
N GLU A 640 16.29 -27.40 5.47
CA GLU A 640 17.51 -28.18 5.22
C GLU A 640 17.75 -29.21 6.32
N ARG A 641 17.58 -28.84 7.58
CA ARG A 641 17.70 -29.74 8.71
C ARG A 641 16.64 -30.84 8.66
N ALA A 642 15.38 -30.51 8.37
CA ALA A 642 14.31 -31.48 8.21
C ALA A 642 14.58 -32.43 7.02
N GLY A 643 15.03 -31.90 5.88
CA GLY A 643 15.42 -32.70 4.72
C GLY A 643 16.63 -33.62 4.96
N GLN A 644 17.63 -33.16 5.72
CA GLN A 644 18.76 -33.98 6.13
C GLN A 644 18.34 -35.11 7.09
N MET A 645 17.44 -34.83 8.03
CA MET A 645 16.88 -35.85 8.95
C MET A 645 16.07 -36.89 8.16
N GLN A 646 15.25 -36.50 7.21
CA GLN A 646 14.47 -37.40 6.38
C GLN A 646 15.38 -38.29 5.51
N LYS A 647 16.42 -37.73 4.89
CA LYS A 647 17.42 -38.49 4.14
C LYS A 647 18.17 -39.50 5.05
N MET A 648 18.56 -39.09 6.26
CA MET A 648 19.21 -39.95 7.22
C MET A 648 18.28 -41.07 7.68
N GLN A 649 17.00 -40.79 7.89
CA GLN A 649 15.99 -41.79 8.24
C GLN A 649 15.76 -42.80 7.12
N GLN A 650 15.71 -42.37 5.87
CA GLN A 650 15.63 -43.25 4.70
C GLN A 650 16.89 -44.14 4.57
N GLN A 651 18.08 -43.57 4.78
CA GLN A 651 19.32 -44.36 4.81
C GLN A 651 19.31 -45.40 5.88
N MET A 652 18.84 -45.08 7.10
CA MET A 652 18.72 -46.07 8.18
C MET A 652 17.71 -47.14 7.83
N GLN A 653 16.58 -46.83 7.19
CA GLN A 653 15.59 -47.82 6.74
C GLN A 653 16.19 -48.77 5.70
N MET A 654 16.87 -48.24 4.68
CA MET A 654 17.53 -49.04 3.64
C MET A 654 18.62 -49.96 4.26
N GLN A 655 19.42 -49.42 5.20
CA GLN A 655 20.42 -50.25 5.92
C GLN A 655 19.77 -51.30 6.79
N ALA A 656 18.64 -51.02 7.43
CA ALA A 656 17.89 -52.01 8.22
C ALA A 656 17.29 -53.13 7.33
N GLU A 657 16.81 -52.78 6.12
CA GLU A 657 16.34 -53.77 5.13
C GLU A 657 17.51 -54.66 4.62
N GLU A 658 18.65 -54.01 4.34
CA GLU A 658 19.85 -54.72 3.92
C GLU A 658 20.36 -55.72 5.00
N ILE A 659 20.35 -55.30 6.29
CA ILE A 659 20.65 -56.16 7.41
C ILE A 659 19.64 -57.30 7.49
N LYS A 660 18.34 -57.03 7.32
CA LYS A 660 17.30 -58.06 7.36
C LYS A 660 17.49 -59.06 6.24
N LYS A 661 17.87 -58.61 5.06
CA LYS A 661 18.21 -59.45 3.91
C LYS A 661 19.45 -60.31 4.17
N LEU A 662 20.54 -59.68 4.64
CA LEU A 662 21.76 -60.39 5.01
C LEU A 662 21.57 -61.42 6.12
N ARG A 663 20.70 -61.13 7.10
CA ARG A 663 20.32 -62.14 8.15
C ARG A 663 19.53 -63.30 7.55
N GLY A 664 18.63 -63.03 6.59
CA GLY A 664 17.92 -64.07 5.86
C GLY A 664 18.87 -64.95 5.05
N ASP A 665 19.81 -64.34 4.34
CA ASP A 665 20.81 -65.05 3.54
C ASP A 665 21.78 -65.85 4.41
N LEU A 666 22.14 -65.31 5.60
CA LEU A 666 22.94 -66.05 6.60
C LEU A 666 22.19 -67.28 7.15
N GLN A 667 20.88 -67.12 7.45
CA GLN A 667 20.04 -68.25 7.90
C GLN A 667 19.90 -69.34 6.84
N THR A 668 19.74 -68.93 5.57
CA THR A 668 19.68 -69.86 4.44
C THR A 668 21.01 -70.57 4.23
N ALA A 669 22.13 -69.83 4.25
CA ALA A 669 23.49 -70.41 4.15
C ALA A 669 23.82 -71.33 5.35
N GLN A 670 23.39 -71.05 6.59
CA GLN A 670 23.53 -71.89 7.74
C GLN A 670 22.67 -73.16 7.61
N ARG A 671 21.47 -73.10 7.01
CA ARG A 671 20.64 -74.27 6.76
C ARG A 671 21.25 -75.19 5.66
N GLU A 672 21.89 -74.61 4.65
CA GLU A 672 22.55 -75.33 3.56
C GLU A 672 23.94 -75.93 3.98
N SER A 673 24.60 -75.34 5.02
CA SER A 673 25.93 -75.76 5.50
C SER A 673 25.93 -77.04 6.35
N LEU A 674 24.82 -77.72 6.51
CA LEU A 674 24.74 -79.09 7.08
C LEU A 674 25.43 -80.15 6.20
N HIS A 675 25.96 -79.75 5.00
CA HIS A 675 26.89 -80.54 4.20
C HIS A 675 28.23 -79.81 3.98
N ASP A 676 29.28 -80.41 4.49
CA ASP A 676 30.71 -80.14 4.70
C ASP A 676 31.53 -79.29 3.70
N ARG A 677 31.00 -78.37 2.92
CA ARG A 677 31.79 -77.58 1.99
C ARG A 677 31.62 -75.98 2.03
N LYS A 678 30.79 -75.44 2.87
CA LYS A 678 30.52 -73.97 2.89
C LYS A 678 30.91 -73.19 4.16
N ARG A 679 31.79 -73.68 4.96
CA ARG A 679 32.25 -72.98 6.16
C ARG A 679 32.96 -71.63 5.94
N VAL A 680 33.48 -71.41 4.76
CA VAL A 680 34.16 -70.17 4.39
C VAL A 680 33.18 -69.08 4.04
N GLU A 681 32.09 -69.40 3.32
CA GLU A 681 31.07 -68.41 2.89
C GLU A 681 30.25 -67.90 4.10
N VAL A 682 29.95 -68.77 5.06
CA VAL A 682 29.26 -68.37 6.30
C VAL A 682 30.04 -67.34 7.09
N LYS A 683 31.36 -67.49 7.22
CA LYS A 683 32.22 -66.51 7.87
C LYS A 683 32.33 -65.19 7.16
N GLU A 684 32.24 -65.17 5.82
CA GLU A 684 32.18 -63.92 5.06
C GLU A 684 30.84 -63.17 5.22
N PHE A 685 29.72 -63.90 5.28
CA PHE A 685 28.41 -63.34 5.55
C PHE A 685 28.30 -62.77 6.98
N GLU A 686 28.82 -63.49 7.98
CA GLU A 686 28.91 -62.98 9.36
C GLU A 686 29.76 -61.70 9.47
N LYS A 687 30.86 -61.63 8.70
CA LYS A 687 31.72 -60.44 8.67
C LYS A 687 31.05 -59.24 7.97
N LYS A 688 30.24 -59.49 6.92
CA LYS A 688 29.45 -58.43 6.22
C LYS A 688 28.29 -57.94 7.10
N LEU A 689 27.62 -58.85 7.80
CA LEU A 689 26.57 -58.55 8.75
C LEU A 689 27.09 -57.69 9.93
N ALA A 690 28.19 -58.10 10.56
CA ALA A 690 28.82 -57.36 11.66
C ALA A 690 29.26 -55.92 11.22
N LYS A 691 29.75 -55.75 9.99
CA LYS A 691 30.08 -54.45 9.43
C LYS A 691 28.83 -53.58 9.18
N ALA A 692 27.72 -54.17 8.72
CA ALA A 692 26.48 -53.46 8.49
C ALA A 692 25.83 -53.06 9.82
N GLU A 693 25.81 -53.93 10.80
CA GLU A 693 25.32 -53.64 12.17
C GLU A 693 26.12 -52.53 12.86
N ALA A 694 27.45 -52.54 12.76
CA ALA A 694 28.30 -51.48 13.28
C ALA A 694 28.05 -50.11 12.59
N LYS A 695 27.76 -50.10 11.27
CA LYS A 695 27.38 -48.85 10.56
C LYS A 695 26.05 -48.28 11.03
N VAL A 696 25.05 -49.15 11.26
CA VAL A 696 23.72 -48.71 11.74
C VAL A 696 23.81 -48.23 13.18
N GLU A 697 24.61 -48.90 14.02
CA GLU A 697 24.81 -48.49 15.41
C GLU A 697 25.51 -47.13 15.49
N MET A 698 26.52 -46.89 14.64
CA MET A 698 27.21 -45.62 14.54
C MET A 698 26.26 -44.51 14.02
N ALA A 699 25.42 -44.78 13.01
CA ALA A 699 24.42 -43.86 12.49
C ALA A 699 23.33 -43.55 13.54
N SER A 700 22.89 -44.55 14.28
CA SER A 700 21.92 -44.39 15.39
C SER A 700 22.48 -43.57 16.55
N GLN A 701 23.76 -43.73 16.89
CA GLN A 701 24.43 -42.91 17.91
C GLN A 701 24.59 -41.46 17.45
N LEU A 702 24.97 -41.23 16.19
CA LEU A 702 25.04 -39.88 15.59
C LEU A 702 23.67 -39.19 15.58
N TYR A 703 22.61 -39.93 15.27
CA TYR A 703 21.24 -39.42 15.32
C TYR A 703 20.81 -39.01 16.73
N LYS A 704 21.06 -39.88 17.71
CA LYS A 704 20.77 -39.61 19.13
C LYS A 704 21.56 -38.42 19.67
N ASN A 705 22.81 -38.25 19.28
CA ASN A 705 23.65 -37.15 19.71
C ASN A 705 23.18 -35.83 19.09
N ARG A 706 22.83 -35.83 17.80
CA ARG A 706 22.24 -34.65 17.12
C ARG A 706 20.91 -34.27 17.75
N LEU A 707 20.01 -35.20 17.99
CA LEU A 707 18.74 -34.94 18.64
C LEU A 707 18.92 -34.37 20.06
N ALA A 708 19.93 -34.87 20.79
CA ALA A 708 20.26 -34.36 22.12
C ALA A 708 20.85 -32.94 22.08
N ASP A 709 21.64 -32.63 21.06
CA ASP A 709 22.19 -31.30 20.85
C ASP A 709 21.12 -30.30 20.42
N GLU A 710 20.19 -30.69 19.54
CA GLU A 710 19.04 -29.85 19.14
C GLU A 710 18.08 -29.60 20.32
N LEU A 711 17.84 -30.63 21.17
CA LEU A 711 17.06 -30.46 22.39
C LEU A 711 17.76 -29.57 23.43
N LYS A 712 19.10 -29.55 23.46
CA LYS A 712 19.86 -28.64 24.31
C LYS A 712 19.76 -27.19 23.79
N MET A 713 19.91 -26.99 22.48
CA MET A 713 19.76 -25.68 21.88
C MET A 713 18.33 -25.12 22.05
N ALA A 714 17.32 -25.92 21.76
CA ALA A 714 15.93 -25.53 21.98
C ALA A 714 15.61 -25.21 23.45
N LYS A 715 16.24 -25.90 24.40
CA LYS A 715 16.13 -25.58 25.83
C LYS A 715 16.88 -24.31 26.21
N GLN A 716 18.01 -24.01 25.57
CA GLN A 716 18.76 -22.79 25.77
C GLN A 716 17.97 -21.59 25.20
N ASP A 717 17.39 -21.71 24.00
CA ASP A 717 16.54 -20.69 23.40
C ASP A 717 15.29 -20.39 24.25
N ILE A 718 14.69 -21.42 24.86
CA ILE A 718 13.56 -21.25 25.80
C ILE A 718 14.02 -20.61 27.12
N GLN A 719 15.25 -20.90 27.60
CA GLN A 719 15.79 -20.24 28.78
C GLN A 719 16.15 -18.77 28.54
N GLU A 720 16.76 -18.44 27.39
CA GLU A 720 17.02 -17.05 27.00
C GLU A 720 15.73 -16.26 26.79
N PHE A 721 14.65 -16.92 26.34
CA PHE A 721 13.33 -16.27 26.20
C PHE A 721 12.62 -16.04 27.54
N ASN A 722 12.93 -16.83 28.55
CA ASN A 722 12.36 -16.73 29.92
C ASN A 722 13.24 -15.96 30.89
N GLU A 723 14.46 -15.55 30.51
CA GLU A 723 15.25 -14.64 31.34
C GLU A 723 14.65 -13.24 31.25
N PRO A 724 14.35 -12.58 32.37
CA PRO A 724 13.84 -11.22 32.39
C PRO A 724 14.87 -10.30 31.75
N ASN A 725 14.48 -9.68 30.66
CA ASN A 725 15.32 -8.72 29.94
C ASN A 725 15.60 -7.51 30.86
N PRO A 726 16.83 -7.28 31.29
CA PRO A 726 17.14 -6.23 32.28
C PRO A 726 16.78 -4.81 31.81
N THR A 727 16.55 -4.62 30.51
CA THR A 727 16.02 -3.38 29.94
C THR A 727 14.54 -3.17 30.21
N ARG A 728 13.77 -4.21 30.52
CA ARG A 728 12.35 -4.10 30.81
C ARG A 728 12.10 -3.74 32.27
N GLU A 729 12.92 -4.29 33.17
CA GLU A 729 12.88 -3.91 34.60
C GLU A 729 13.36 -2.45 34.81
N MET A 730 14.36 -1.98 34.06
CA MET A 730 14.79 -0.58 34.12
C MET A 730 13.71 0.41 33.62
N ASN A 731 12.85 0.01 32.69
CA ASN A 731 11.75 0.85 32.21
C ASN A 731 10.54 0.83 33.17
N GLU A 732 10.31 -0.25 33.88
CA GLU A 732 9.25 -0.32 34.89
C GLU A 732 9.67 0.40 36.19
N GLU A 733 10.95 0.34 36.60
CA GLU A 733 11.48 1.15 37.71
C GLU A 733 11.54 2.65 37.39
N MET A 734 11.81 3.04 36.13
CA MET A 734 11.76 4.46 35.73
C MET A 734 10.34 5.02 35.67
N LEU A 735 9.33 4.18 35.39
CA LEU A 735 7.92 4.60 35.40
C LEU A 735 7.33 4.71 36.81
N MET A 736 7.94 4.07 37.81
CA MET A 736 7.53 4.15 39.22
C MET A 736 8.20 5.30 40.00
N LEU A 737 9.16 6.00 39.38
CA LEU A 737 9.84 7.12 40.01
C LEU A 737 9.27 8.51 39.61
N ASP A 738 8.32 8.55 38.68
CA ASP A 738 7.61 9.75 38.22
C ASP A 738 6.12 9.85 38.71
N GLU A 739 5.72 9.01 39.68
CA GLU A 739 4.57 9.24 40.56
C GLU A 739 5.08 9.68 41.94
#